data_0709bc46db8a5c30474f87d099981980
#
_entry.id   0709bc46db8a5c30474f87d099981980
#
_cell.length_a   1.000
_cell.length_b   1.000
_cell.length_c   1.000
_cell.angle_alpha   90.00
_cell.angle_beta   90.00
_cell.angle_gamma   90.00
#
_symmetry.space_group_name_H-M   'P 1'
#
loop_
_entity.id
_entity.type
_entity.pdbx_description
1 polymer ?
#
loop_
_entity_poly.entity_id
_entity_poly.type
_entity_poly.pdbx_seq_one_letter_code
_entity_poly.pdbx_strand_id
1 'polypeptide(L)'
;MKNKNLIRRITAGFTAFAASVACSATGAAPLPTAVAADDTDNYAKLLQYSMYLYDGNMCGNEVEKKSGFSWRGNCHTDDAVPGGFHDCGDHVKFGITAGYSGTTLGWAYYEYKDVFDELGQTGHLKLLTDHFCKYFKDCTTLNGDTVSDFVYQIGDGGMDHNSYWGPPEEQDSSSRTVFKTSSGASDVAAEYAAALAVNYLNFGNEEDLKYAKALYNFSKQYNQCATQGVTPYYESKGCDDDQAFAAGFLYLATHDESYNTALKSYAGNPSNNPNWDYCWDKVAIGASILNGEINGDFAIASNYAKQKYTNASSWYCLNSWGAARYNTAAQYTGLLLTKYKQGDYSAWAQSQMDMILGKNPKNVCVVVGFNDVSAKYPHHEAASGLKGWDEYNQAGATFGPRGGHVLTGALEGGFQDAGFTYKDELSDITSSEVGIDYNATLVAAAAGLYSIYKTGQIDAQPNGVDRAIQYDSPVTTTSSETTTTTTTTETTTTTTVTTTAERAKAIVNVNILDPDTKKQVPGVEYQITGGGEWGSLYGMESYTSGDTTDVIDVNWHDSTDLSDVKYWQINIRSVPDGYLTPTPLNRDITFVNGTADVEVVLEKAPDMSKLTFELIVKDKETGEYVPGVEFTISATESGVKLGEKKYTTLDGVNDINCTWEEMDDPKVTSWKATITSVPEGYKMPDDAQTIFVFATKNTIEKTYELERSSAPTVLWGDANLDTKVTIADAVAILQSIANKDKYALKTEGAANADVYANGDGVTAKDAYVLQLVDAGKLKAADLPVAEGSVD
;
A
#
# COMPACT_ATOMS: atom_id res chain seq x y z
N MET A 1 50.78 -3.66 -10.11
CA MET A 1 50.12 -3.40 -11.40
C MET A 1 48.74 -4.05 -11.51
N LYS A 2 48.31 -4.82 -10.50
CA LYS A 2 46.96 -5.49 -10.51
C LYS A 2 45.81 -4.58 -10.07
N ASN A 3 46.07 -3.61 -9.21
CA ASN A 3 45.03 -2.73 -8.66
C ASN A 3 44.46 -1.62 -9.60
N LYS A 4 45.08 -1.38 -10.77
CA LYS A 4 44.57 -0.35 -11.69
C LYS A 4 43.41 -0.85 -12.59
N ASN A 5 43.22 -2.16 -12.69
CA ASN A 5 42.18 -2.74 -13.52
C ASN A 5 40.85 -2.94 -12.74
N LEU A 6 40.92 -3.09 -11.43
CA LEU A 6 39.75 -3.20 -10.57
C LEU A 6 39.04 -1.85 -10.44
N ILE A 7 39.79 -0.77 -10.22
CA ILE A 7 39.23 0.60 -10.17
C ILE A 7 38.59 1.01 -11.50
N ARG A 8 39.07 0.50 -12.64
CA ARG A 8 38.45 0.78 -13.95
C ARG A 8 37.12 0.04 -14.16
N ARG A 9 36.88 -1.08 -13.46
CA ARG A 9 35.61 -1.81 -13.54
C ARG A 9 34.52 -1.18 -12.67
N ILE A 10 34.92 -0.68 -11.52
CA ILE A 10 34.00 0.05 -10.60
C ILE A 10 33.58 1.39 -11.20
N THR A 11 34.48 2.12 -11.89
CA THR A 11 34.16 3.40 -12.54
C THR A 11 33.26 3.23 -13.78
N ALA A 12 33.21 2.06 -14.41
CA ALA A 12 32.29 1.80 -15.54
C ALA A 12 30.83 1.59 -15.06
N GLY A 13 30.62 1.09 -13.83
CA GLY A 13 29.28 0.96 -13.23
C GLY A 13 28.65 2.32 -12.89
N PHE A 14 29.44 3.30 -12.51
CA PHE A 14 28.94 4.61 -12.06
C PHE A 14 28.58 5.60 -13.19
N THR A 15 29.04 5.39 -14.42
CA THR A 15 28.65 6.25 -15.57
C THR A 15 27.29 5.91 -16.14
N ALA A 16 26.66 4.82 -15.74
CA ALA A 16 25.31 4.44 -16.20
C ALA A 16 24.18 5.22 -15.48
N PHE A 17 24.47 5.88 -14.36
CA PHE A 17 23.45 6.61 -13.57
C PHE A 17 22.96 7.92 -14.21
N ALA A 18 23.57 8.37 -15.29
CA ALA A 18 23.22 9.64 -15.96
C ALA A 18 22.48 9.46 -17.31
N ALA A 19 22.15 8.24 -17.72
CA ALA A 19 21.57 7.96 -19.04
C ALA A 19 20.13 7.38 -19.01
N SER A 20 19.39 7.57 -17.93
CA SER A 20 18.00 7.12 -17.83
C SER A 20 17.03 8.17 -18.37
N VAL A 21 16.99 8.39 -19.67
CA VAL A 21 15.83 8.99 -20.36
C VAL A 21 15.65 8.30 -21.71
N ALA A 22 14.46 7.78 -21.90
CA ALA A 22 13.87 7.27 -23.14
C ALA A 22 13.92 5.75 -23.38
N CYS A 23 13.10 5.00 -22.65
CA CYS A 23 12.43 3.86 -23.29
C CYS A 23 11.26 4.40 -24.12
N SER A 24 11.53 4.81 -25.34
CA SER A 24 10.48 5.19 -26.30
C SER A 24 9.87 3.92 -26.88
N ALA A 25 8.54 3.83 -26.83
CA ALA A 25 7.76 2.76 -27.41
C ALA A 25 8.15 2.49 -28.88
N THR A 26 8.86 1.39 -29.13
CA THR A 26 8.91 0.75 -30.43
C THR A 26 8.08 -0.52 -30.34
N GLY A 27 7.15 -0.68 -31.28
CA GLY A 27 6.13 -1.71 -31.30
C GLY A 27 6.65 -3.11 -30.97
N ALA A 28 6.11 -3.70 -29.91
CA ALA A 28 6.44 -5.04 -29.49
C ALA A 28 5.96 -6.06 -30.53
N ALA A 29 6.86 -6.93 -30.96
CA ALA A 29 6.47 -8.17 -31.62
C ALA A 29 5.68 -9.02 -30.59
N PRO A 30 4.67 -9.80 -31.00
CA PRO A 30 3.97 -10.69 -30.08
C PRO A 30 4.99 -11.63 -29.42
N LEU A 31 4.93 -11.73 -28.11
CA LEU A 31 5.76 -12.66 -27.34
C LEU A 31 5.63 -14.07 -27.92
N PRO A 32 6.73 -14.79 -28.16
CA PRO A 32 6.65 -16.20 -28.52
C PRO A 32 5.91 -16.94 -27.38
N THR A 33 5.01 -17.85 -27.75
CA THR A 33 4.40 -18.78 -26.79
C THR A 33 5.52 -19.63 -26.19
N ALA A 34 6.03 -19.19 -25.04
CA ALA A 34 6.94 -20.00 -24.25
C ALA A 34 6.20 -21.26 -23.75
N VAL A 35 6.90 -22.38 -23.71
CA VAL A 35 6.40 -23.55 -22.96
C VAL A 35 6.22 -23.06 -21.52
N ALA A 36 4.98 -23.13 -21.02
CA ALA A 36 4.69 -22.69 -19.66
C ALA A 36 5.57 -23.47 -18.69
N ALA A 37 6.31 -22.75 -17.85
CA ALA A 37 6.96 -23.36 -16.70
C ALA A 37 5.86 -23.83 -15.74
N ASP A 38 6.05 -25.01 -15.13
CA ASP A 38 5.16 -25.47 -14.07
C ASP A 38 5.17 -24.45 -12.91
N ASP A 39 4.02 -24.24 -12.26
CA ASP A 39 3.82 -23.34 -11.11
C ASP A 39 3.87 -21.83 -11.40
N THR A 40 3.78 -21.35 -12.63
CA THR A 40 3.83 -19.90 -12.93
C THR A 40 2.66 -19.09 -12.38
N ASP A 41 1.62 -19.72 -11.89
CA ASP A 41 0.46 -19.10 -11.22
C ASP A 41 0.24 -19.62 -9.80
N ASN A 42 1.23 -20.29 -9.22
CA ASN A 42 1.17 -20.77 -7.84
C ASN A 42 1.57 -19.65 -6.85
N TYR A 43 0.63 -18.72 -6.60
CA TYR A 43 0.89 -17.58 -5.72
C TYR A 43 0.97 -17.97 -4.24
N ALA A 44 0.35 -19.09 -3.83
CA ALA A 44 0.51 -19.62 -2.47
C ALA A 44 1.96 -20.04 -2.20
N LYS A 45 2.56 -20.80 -3.12
CA LYS A 45 3.97 -21.20 -3.06
C LYS A 45 4.88 -19.98 -3.16
N LEU A 46 4.55 -19.00 -4.04
CA LEU A 46 5.36 -17.80 -4.21
C LEU A 46 5.41 -16.99 -2.92
N LEU A 47 4.29 -16.79 -2.23
CA LEU A 47 4.25 -16.11 -0.94
C LEU A 47 5.13 -16.83 0.09
N GLN A 48 5.03 -18.15 0.20
CA GLN A 48 5.86 -18.94 1.10
C GLN A 48 7.34 -18.82 0.75
N TYR A 49 7.71 -19.00 -0.52
CA TYR A 49 9.11 -19.01 -0.98
C TYR A 49 9.77 -17.65 -0.82
N SER A 50 9.08 -16.57 -1.16
CA SER A 50 9.63 -15.22 -1.13
C SER A 50 10.08 -14.75 0.25
N MET A 51 9.63 -15.37 1.32
CA MET A 51 10.09 -15.06 2.67
C MET A 51 11.44 -15.69 3.02
N TYR A 52 11.86 -16.77 2.34
CA TYR A 52 13.11 -17.49 2.70
C TYR A 52 14.39 -16.71 2.36
N LEU A 53 14.38 -15.71 1.48
CA LEU A 53 15.55 -14.85 1.33
C LEU A 53 16.00 -14.30 2.70
N TYR A 54 15.04 -13.87 3.53
CA TYR A 54 15.33 -13.32 4.84
C TYR A 54 15.99 -14.35 5.77
N ASP A 55 15.67 -15.63 5.64
CA ASP A 55 16.39 -16.71 6.33
C ASP A 55 17.85 -16.78 5.90
N GLY A 56 18.10 -16.54 4.61
CA GLY A 56 19.46 -16.48 4.04
C GLY A 56 20.25 -15.27 4.50
N ASN A 57 19.60 -14.13 4.71
CA ASN A 57 20.22 -12.86 5.10
C ASN A 57 20.15 -12.58 6.60
N MET A 58 19.52 -13.44 7.39
CA MET A 58 19.41 -13.27 8.84
C MET A 58 20.78 -13.22 9.51
N CYS A 59 20.94 -12.33 10.50
CA CYS A 59 22.18 -12.10 11.22
C CYS A 59 21.95 -12.17 12.73
N GLY A 60 23.01 -12.48 13.50
CA GLY A 60 23.00 -12.43 14.96
C GLY A 60 23.06 -13.80 15.63
N ASN A 61 22.59 -13.88 16.88
CA ASN A 61 22.78 -15.01 17.79
C ASN A 61 21.71 -16.12 17.66
N GLU A 62 20.68 -15.93 16.83
CA GLU A 62 19.54 -16.83 16.77
C GLU A 62 19.33 -17.46 15.39
N VAL A 63 20.23 -17.23 14.44
CA VAL A 63 20.14 -17.71 13.06
C VAL A 63 20.01 -19.24 13.00
N GLU A 64 20.76 -19.97 13.81
CA GLU A 64 20.70 -21.44 13.88
C GLU A 64 19.33 -21.97 14.30
N LYS A 65 18.50 -21.15 14.96
CA LYS A 65 17.16 -21.55 15.41
C LYS A 65 16.07 -21.05 14.49
N LYS A 66 16.27 -19.85 13.91
CA LYS A 66 15.23 -19.08 13.23
C LYS A 66 15.29 -19.17 11.71
N SER A 67 16.44 -19.50 11.12
CA SER A 67 16.57 -19.71 9.67
C SER A 67 16.16 -21.12 9.25
N GLY A 68 15.42 -21.22 8.16
CA GLY A 68 15.06 -22.49 7.52
C GLY A 68 16.23 -23.20 6.81
N PHE A 69 17.40 -22.55 6.73
CA PHE A 69 18.57 -23.08 6.04
C PHE A 69 19.61 -23.65 7.02
N SER A 70 19.96 -24.94 6.89
CA SER A 70 20.99 -25.57 7.74
C SER A 70 22.41 -25.08 7.46
N TRP A 71 22.63 -24.50 6.29
CA TRP A 71 23.92 -23.89 5.91
C TRP A 71 24.14 -22.50 6.52
N ARG A 72 23.10 -21.90 7.14
CA ARG A 72 23.22 -20.65 7.90
C ARG A 72 23.41 -20.95 9.39
N GLY A 73 24.34 -20.23 9.99
CA GLY A 73 24.68 -20.25 11.40
C GLY A 73 24.60 -18.87 12.05
N ASN A 74 24.86 -18.82 13.35
CA ASN A 74 25.01 -17.55 14.04
C ASN A 74 26.22 -16.80 13.50
N CYS A 75 26.08 -15.52 13.21
CA CYS A 75 27.09 -14.70 12.58
C CYS A 75 27.09 -13.27 13.16
N HIS A 76 28.23 -12.59 13.05
CA HIS A 76 28.42 -11.20 13.50
C HIS A 76 27.89 -10.96 14.93
N THR A 77 28.14 -11.93 15.81
CA THR A 77 27.67 -11.89 17.21
C THR A 77 28.41 -10.83 18.03
N ASP A 78 29.55 -10.37 17.54
CA ASP A 78 30.41 -9.35 18.15
C ASP A 78 30.23 -7.97 17.48
N ASP A 79 29.29 -7.81 16.56
CA ASP A 79 28.90 -6.49 16.04
C ASP A 79 28.48 -5.56 17.19
N ALA A 80 28.66 -4.27 17.03
CA ALA A 80 28.18 -3.29 18.00
C ALA A 80 26.68 -3.39 18.29
N VAL A 81 25.88 -3.83 17.30
CA VAL A 81 24.50 -4.24 17.44
C VAL A 81 24.33 -5.57 16.69
N PRO A 82 24.37 -6.72 17.39
CA PRO A 82 24.08 -8.02 16.79
C PRO A 82 22.62 -8.14 16.36
N GLY A 83 22.34 -8.92 15.31
CA GLY A 83 20.98 -9.11 14.79
C GLY A 83 20.73 -8.36 13.50
N GLY A 84 19.46 -8.27 13.12
CA GLY A 84 19.01 -7.69 11.84
C GLY A 84 19.29 -8.61 10.66
N PHE A 85 19.39 -8.02 9.48
CA PHE A 85 19.61 -8.73 8.23
C PHE A 85 20.75 -8.08 7.45
N HIS A 86 21.52 -8.88 6.74
CA HIS A 86 22.40 -8.40 5.69
C HIS A 86 21.55 -7.85 4.54
N ASP A 87 22.03 -6.83 3.86
CA ASP A 87 21.24 -6.10 2.86
C ASP A 87 21.03 -6.91 1.58
N CYS A 88 22.11 -7.22 0.90
CA CYS A 88 22.13 -7.92 -0.38
C CYS A 88 22.93 -9.23 -0.29
N GLY A 89 23.80 -9.45 -1.26
CA GLY A 89 24.68 -10.62 -1.28
C GLY A 89 25.91 -10.52 -0.37
N ASP A 90 26.32 -9.31 0.01
CA ASP A 90 27.34 -9.01 1.01
C ASP A 90 26.75 -8.93 2.43
N HIS A 91 27.55 -8.52 3.41
CA HIS A 91 27.14 -8.59 4.81
C HIS A 91 26.89 -7.23 5.47
N VAL A 92 26.82 -6.15 4.69
CA VAL A 92 26.49 -4.84 5.23
C VAL A 92 25.05 -4.81 5.72
N LYS A 93 24.81 -4.16 6.84
CA LYS A 93 23.46 -3.89 7.39
C LYS A 93 23.11 -2.43 7.17
N PHE A 94 22.60 -2.10 5.99
CA PHE A 94 22.07 -0.78 5.66
C PHE A 94 20.72 -0.54 6.32
N GLY A 95 20.60 0.53 7.10
CA GLY A 95 19.36 0.81 7.83
C GLY A 95 18.21 1.21 6.92
N ILE A 96 18.46 1.94 5.84
CA ILE A 96 17.39 2.44 4.97
C ILE A 96 16.65 1.27 4.28
N THR A 97 17.37 0.33 3.70
CA THR A 97 16.77 -0.85 3.05
C THR A 97 16.15 -1.81 4.06
N ALA A 98 16.73 -1.92 5.27
CA ALA A 98 16.15 -2.70 6.34
C ALA A 98 14.82 -2.10 6.84
N GLY A 99 14.75 -0.77 7.03
CA GLY A 99 13.53 -0.08 7.43
C GLY A 99 12.41 -0.23 6.41
N TYR A 100 12.74 0.01 5.14
CA TYR A 100 11.83 -0.21 4.01
C TYR A 100 11.31 -1.65 3.96
N SER A 101 12.19 -2.64 4.10
CA SER A 101 11.82 -4.06 4.03
C SER A 101 10.91 -4.45 5.20
N GLY A 102 11.28 -4.08 6.43
CA GLY A 102 10.46 -4.35 7.61
C GLY A 102 9.08 -3.70 7.52
N THR A 103 9.03 -2.44 7.03
CA THR A 103 7.78 -1.72 6.80
C THR A 103 6.93 -2.41 5.74
N THR A 104 7.52 -2.78 4.59
CA THR A 104 6.78 -3.39 3.47
C THR A 104 6.22 -4.76 3.83
N LEU A 105 6.99 -5.60 4.54
CA LEU A 105 6.51 -6.89 5.05
C LEU A 105 5.36 -6.71 6.05
N GLY A 106 5.51 -5.78 6.99
CA GLY A 106 4.47 -5.45 7.95
C GLY A 106 3.21 -4.90 7.29
N TRP A 107 3.36 -4.04 6.27
CA TRP A 107 2.25 -3.49 5.49
C TRP A 107 1.57 -4.55 4.63
N ALA A 108 2.33 -5.47 4.02
CA ALA A 108 1.76 -6.59 3.29
C ALA A 108 0.86 -7.47 4.18
N TYR A 109 1.29 -7.73 5.42
CA TYR A 109 0.48 -8.46 6.37
C TYR A 109 -0.74 -7.65 6.83
N TYR A 110 -0.58 -6.37 7.12
CA TYR A 110 -1.70 -5.49 7.47
C TYR A 110 -2.79 -5.50 6.38
N GLU A 111 -2.39 -5.43 5.14
CA GLU A 111 -3.31 -5.37 3.99
C GLU A 111 -3.91 -6.73 3.62
N TYR A 112 -3.18 -7.82 3.79
CA TYR A 112 -3.55 -9.17 3.33
C TYR A 112 -3.46 -10.21 4.44
N LYS A 113 -3.77 -9.81 5.68
CA LYS A 113 -3.70 -10.68 6.86
C LYS A 113 -4.35 -12.04 6.63
N ASP A 114 -5.56 -12.05 6.08
CA ASP A 114 -6.32 -13.27 5.83
C ASP A 114 -5.59 -14.25 4.89
N VAL A 115 -4.80 -13.74 3.94
CA VAL A 115 -3.98 -14.56 3.04
C VAL A 115 -2.88 -15.28 3.81
N PHE A 116 -2.15 -14.55 4.66
CA PHE A 116 -1.08 -15.15 5.48
C PHE A 116 -1.64 -16.17 6.47
N ASP A 117 -2.78 -15.87 7.09
CA ASP A 117 -3.45 -16.77 8.03
C ASP A 117 -3.95 -18.03 7.29
N GLU A 118 -4.64 -17.88 6.15
CA GLU A 118 -5.15 -18.98 5.32
C GLU A 118 -4.02 -19.93 4.88
N LEU A 119 -2.87 -19.39 4.48
CA LEU A 119 -1.74 -20.15 4.01
C LEU A 119 -0.79 -20.63 5.13
N GLY A 120 -1.10 -20.32 6.40
CA GLY A 120 -0.26 -20.66 7.55
C GLY A 120 1.11 -19.97 7.57
N GLN A 121 1.23 -18.80 6.92
CA GLN A 121 2.48 -18.06 6.79
C GLN A 121 2.65 -16.94 7.82
N THR A 122 1.64 -16.67 8.63
CA THR A 122 1.66 -15.64 9.69
C THR A 122 2.84 -15.81 10.65
N GLY A 123 3.15 -17.04 11.03
CA GLY A 123 4.25 -17.31 11.97
C GLY A 123 5.61 -16.96 11.40
N HIS A 124 5.88 -17.31 10.16
CA HIS A 124 7.14 -16.99 9.49
C HIS A 124 7.28 -15.48 9.30
N LEU A 125 6.23 -14.81 8.77
CA LEU A 125 6.24 -13.36 8.62
C LEU A 125 6.49 -12.65 9.96
N LYS A 126 5.75 -13.03 11.02
CA LYS A 126 5.91 -12.43 12.35
C LYS A 126 7.34 -12.59 12.89
N LEU A 127 7.95 -13.76 12.71
CA LEU A 127 9.34 -14.00 13.09
C LEU A 127 10.28 -13.02 12.38
N LEU A 128 10.08 -12.80 11.08
CA LEU A 128 10.92 -11.89 10.29
C LEU A 128 10.72 -10.43 10.73
N THR A 129 9.47 -9.98 10.86
CA THR A 129 9.19 -8.60 11.27
C THR A 129 9.61 -8.32 12.71
N ASP A 130 9.44 -9.26 13.62
CA ASP A 130 9.94 -9.14 14.99
C ASP A 130 11.48 -9.07 15.03
N HIS A 131 12.18 -9.80 14.16
CA HIS A 131 13.64 -9.75 14.06
C HIS A 131 14.14 -8.39 13.56
N PHE A 132 13.46 -7.79 12.56
CA PHE A 132 13.69 -6.41 12.14
C PHE A 132 13.44 -5.43 13.28
N CYS A 133 12.27 -5.48 13.90
CA CYS A 133 11.86 -4.54 14.95
C CYS A 133 12.76 -4.64 16.19
N LYS A 134 13.19 -5.86 16.55
CA LYS A 134 14.17 -6.03 17.62
C LYS A 134 15.48 -5.31 17.29
N TYR A 135 16.02 -5.52 16.10
CA TYR A 135 17.25 -4.87 15.65
C TYR A 135 17.11 -3.34 15.61
N PHE A 136 15.99 -2.80 15.14
CA PHE A 136 15.74 -1.36 15.11
C PHE A 136 15.73 -0.74 16.52
N LYS A 137 15.16 -1.45 17.50
CA LYS A 137 15.20 -1.03 18.91
C LYS A 137 16.61 -1.10 19.47
N ASP A 138 17.34 -2.18 19.18
CA ASP A 138 18.73 -2.36 19.64
C ASP A 138 19.66 -1.30 19.03
N CYS A 139 19.40 -0.80 17.84
CA CYS A 139 20.09 0.33 17.18
C CYS A 139 19.77 1.69 17.82
N THR A 140 18.74 1.80 18.66
CA THR A 140 18.20 3.07 19.14
C THR A 140 18.35 3.19 20.65
N THR A 141 19.17 4.11 21.13
CA THR A 141 19.27 4.40 22.56
C THR A 141 18.30 5.52 22.94
N LEU A 142 17.38 5.22 23.84
CA LEU A 142 16.45 6.20 24.38
C LEU A 142 16.92 6.81 25.71
N ASN A 143 16.68 8.12 25.87
CA ASN A 143 16.71 8.80 27.17
C ASN A 143 15.27 9.27 27.46
N GLY A 144 14.53 8.47 28.26
CA GLY A 144 13.07 8.60 28.37
C GLY A 144 12.39 8.25 27.06
N ASP A 145 11.74 9.22 26.43
CA ASP A 145 11.05 9.06 25.13
C ASP A 145 11.78 9.77 23.97
N THR A 146 13.03 10.14 24.20
CA THR A 146 13.86 10.86 23.21
C THR A 146 15.04 10.02 22.80
N VAL A 147 15.31 9.93 21.49
CA VAL A 147 16.50 9.26 20.95
C VAL A 147 17.76 10.06 21.32
N SER A 148 18.71 9.41 21.95
CA SER A 148 20.01 10.01 22.34
C SER A 148 21.19 9.54 21.50
N ASP A 149 21.14 8.34 20.95
CA ASP A 149 22.12 7.77 20.02
C ASP A 149 21.39 6.81 19.07
N PHE A 150 21.76 6.81 17.79
CA PHE A 150 21.10 6.05 16.75
C PHE A 150 22.12 5.45 15.78
N VAL A 151 22.21 4.12 15.76
CA VAL A 151 23.03 3.37 14.81
C VAL A 151 22.18 3.14 13.55
N TYR A 152 22.62 3.69 12.41
CA TYR A 152 21.86 3.59 11.16
C TYR A 152 22.51 2.66 10.13
N GLN A 153 23.74 2.16 10.38
CA GLN A 153 24.40 1.20 9.51
C GLN A 153 25.54 0.49 10.27
N ILE A 154 25.72 -0.81 9.97
CA ILE A 154 26.90 -1.57 10.39
C ILE A 154 27.52 -2.26 9.18
N GLY A 155 28.84 -2.13 9.05
CA GLY A 155 29.59 -2.50 7.86
C GLY A 155 29.77 -1.32 6.91
N ASP A 156 30.84 -1.34 6.15
CA ASP A 156 31.14 -0.36 5.12
C ASP A 156 31.10 -1.04 3.76
N GLY A 157 30.22 -0.62 2.86
CA GLY A 157 29.98 -1.30 1.59
C GLY A 157 31.24 -1.44 0.73
N GLY A 158 32.14 -0.45 0.80
CA GLY A 158 33.42 -0.53 0.09
C GLY A 158 34.41 -1.52 0.72
N MET A 159 34.41 -1.61 2.05
CA MET A 159 35.31 -2.51 2.80
C MET A 159 34.76 -3.93 2.88
N ASP A 160 33.51 -4.11 3.32
CA ASP A 160 32.89 -5.43 3.45
C ASP A 160 32.89 -6.18 2.11
N HIS A 161 32.37 -5.56 1.05
CA HIS A 161 32.26 -6.18 -0.27
C HIS A 161 33.64 -6.47 -0.92
N ASN A 162 34.64 -5.62 -0.74
CA ASN A 162 35.93 -5.81 -1.43
C ASN A 162 36.97 -6.61 -0.62
N SER A 163 36.82 -6.68 0.70
CA SER A 163 37.82 -7.34 1.55
C SER A 163 37.46 -8.79 1.89
N TYR A 164 36.22 -9.17 1.81
CA TYR A 164 35.73 -10.49 2.13
C TYR A 164 34.83 -11.05 1.03
N TRP A 165 34.87 -12.35 0.81
CA TRP A 165 33.86 -13.12 0.06
C TRP A 165 33.74 -14.48 0.74
N GLY A 166 32.57 -14.84 1.21
CA GLY A 166 32.34 -16.11 1.89
C GLY A 166 31.16 -16.07 2.85
N PRO A 167 30.97 -17.10 3.66
CA PRO A 167 29.86 -17.14 4.61
C PRO A 167 30.11 -16.14 5.77
N PRO A 168 29.08 -15.43 6.23
CA PRO A 168 29.21 -14.44 7.32
C PRO A 168 29.62 -15.07 8.65
N GLU A 169 29.43 -16.34 8.82
CA GLU A 169 29.87 -17.15 9.98
C GLU A 169 31.38 -17.22 10.14
N GLU A 170 32.13 -17.00 9.05
CA GLU A 170 33.60 -17.03 9.01
C GLU A 170 34.21 -15.63 8.88
N GLN A 171 33.40 -14.55 8.74
CA GLN A 171 33.89 -13.20 8.67
C GLN A 171 34.22 -12.65 10.06
N ASP A 172 35.39 -11.99 10.22
CA ASP A 172 35.75 -11.29 11.44
C ASP A 172 34.89 -10.03 11.62
N SER A 173 33.99 -10.03 12.59
CA SER A 173 33.06 -8.93 12.89
C SER A 173 33.61 -7.91 13.89
N SER A 174 34.77 -8.20 14.51
CA SER A 174 35.30 -7.37 15.61
C SER A 174 35.72 -5.95 15.21
N SER A 175 35.89 -5.69 13.92
CA SER A 175 36.36 -4.42 13.36
C SER A 175 35.41 -3.77 12.36
N ARG A 176 34.17 -4.27 12.25
CA ARG A 176 33.20 -3.71 11.30
C ARG A 176 32.84 -2.27 11.67
N THR A 177 32.80 -1.40 10.67
CA THR A 177 32.51 0.03 10.86
C THR A 177 31.09 0.22 11.35
N VAL A 178 30.90 1.11 12.34
CA VAL A 178 29.60 1.49 12.87
C VAL A 178 29.30 2.92 12.53
N PHE A 179 28.22 3.15 11.79
CA PHE A 179 27.73 4.48 11.47
C PHE A 179 26.56 4.82 12.37
N LYS A 180 26.75 5.87 13.18
CA LYS A 180 25.76 6.29 14.18
C LYS A 180 25.74 7.80 14.34
N THR A 181 24.65 8.33 14.89
CA THR A 181 24.45 9.76 15.09
C THR A 181 23.54 10.04 16.28
N SER A 182 23.71 11.22 16.87
CA SER A 182 22.74 11.83 17.78
C SER A 182 21.90 12.93 17.10
N SER A 183 22.11 13.14 15.79
CA SER A 183 21.40 14.15 14.98
C SER A 183 21.56 13.81 13.49
N GLY A 184 20.47 13.72 12.75
CA GLY A 184 20.48 13.31 11.33
C GLY A 184 20.06 11.87 11.10
N ALA A 185 20.37 11.28 9.94
CA ALA A 185 19.84 9.99 9.45
C ALA A 185 18.31 9.89 9.60
N SER A 186 17.64 10.97 9.25
CA SER A 186 16.21 11.16 9.43
C SER A 186 15.37 10.29 8.51
N ASP A 187 15.90 9.94 7.33
CA ASP A 187 15.41 8.94 6.40
C ASP A 187 15.30 7.56 7.08
N VAL A 188 16.42 7.04 7.57
CA VAL A 188 16.47 5.73 8.25
C VAL A 188 15.62 5.72 9.52
N ALA A 189 15.65 6.81 10.30
CA ALA A 189 14.85 6.90 11.52
C ALA A 189 13.33 6.88 11.23
N ALA A 190 12.87 7.51 10.14
CA ALA A 190 11.48 7.47 9.73
C ALA A 190 11.07 6.10 9.21
N GLU A 191 11.92 5.42 8.43
CA GLU A 191 11.67 4.05 7.97
C GLU A 191 11.58 3.06 9.14
N TYR A 192 12.46 3.16 10.14
CA TYR A 192 12.36 2.35 11.35
C TYR A 192 11.07 2.65 12.14
N ALA A 193 10.67 3.93 12.19
CA ALA A 193 9.43 4.33 12.85
C ALA A 193 8.21 3.73 12.15
N ALA A 194 8.18 3.70 10.81
CA ALA A 194 7.12 3.09 10.03
C ALA A 194 7.01 1.57 10.28
N ALA A 195 8.15 0.87 10.23
CA ALA A 195 8.22 -0.57 10.47
C ALA A 195 7.72 -0.95 11.88
N LEU A 196 8.19 -0.23 12.90
CA LEU A 196 7.77 -0.46 14.29
C LEU A 196 6.29 -0.13 14.49
N ALA A 197 5.77 0.93 13.86
CA ALA A 197 4.37 1.31 13.97
C ALA A 197 3.44 0.28 13.32
N VAL A 198 3.79 -0.23 12.12
CA VAL A 198 2.99 -1.26 11.46
C VAL A 198 3.10 -2.62 12.17
N ASN A 199 4.25 -2.93 12.78
CA ASN A 199 4.39 -4.15 13.58
C ASN A 199 3.52 -4.10 14.84
N TYR A 200 3.45 -2.92 15.49
CA TYR A 200 2.50 -2.68 16.57
C TYR A 200 1.04 -2.88 16.12
N LEU A 201 0.65 -2.33 14.97
CA LEU A 201 -0.70 -2.53 14.42
C LEU A 201 -1.02 -4.01 14.21
N ASN A 202 -0.05 -4.78 13.74
CA ASN A 202 -0.22 -6.20 13.42
C ASN A 202 -0.23 -7.10 14.65
N PHE A 203 0.61 -6.80 15.65
CA PHE A 203 0.91 -7.76 16.74
C PHE A 203 0.82 -7.16 18.15
N GLY A 204 0.55 -5.86 18.29
CA GLY A 204 0.22 -5.21 19.57
C GLY A 204 1.41 -5.00 20.52
N ASN A 205 2.66 -4.99 20.04
CA ASN A 205 3.81 -4.76 20.90
C ASN A 205 3.97 -3.27 21.25
N GLU A 206 3.63 -2.89 22.46
CA GLU A 206 3.69 -1.50 22.95
C GLU A 206 5.09 -0.89 22.94
N GLU A 207 6.13 -1.71 23.08
CA GLU A 207 7.50 -1.23 22.97
C GLU A 207 7.82 -0.76 21.54
N ASP A 208 7.32 -1.45 20.53
CA ASP A 208 7.47 -1.05 19.14
C ASP A 208 6.84 0.33 18.91
N LEU A 209 5.62 0.55 19.41
CA LEU A 209 4.96 1.85 19.31
C LEU A 209 5.71 2.97 20.03
N LYS A 210 6.31 2.67 21.20
CA LYS A 210 7.13 3.63 21.95
C LYS A 210 8.35 4.07 21.12
N TYR A 211 9.08 3.12 20.57
CA TYR A 211 10.27 3.41 19.74
C TYR A 211 9.88 4.07 18.42
N ALA A 212 8.77 3.67 17.80
CA ALA A 212 8.24 4.31 16.59
C ALA A 212 8.00 5.81 16.78
N LYS A 213 7.34 6.19 17.88
CA LYS A 213 7.10 7.60 18.22
C LYS A 213 8.41 8.37 18.46
N ALA A 214 9.35 7.77 19.17
CA ALA A 214 10.64 8.41 19.48
C ALA A 214 11.46 8.65 18.21
N LEU A 215 11.55 7.66 17.33
CA LEU A 215 12.27 7.74 16.05
C LEU A 215 11.61 8.71 15.08
N TYR A 216 10.30 8.72 14.99
CA TYR A 216 9.57 9.71 14.19
C TYR A 216 9.87 11.14 14.66
N ASN A 217 9.81 11.39 15.96
CA ASN A 217 10.12 12.70 16.51
C ASN A 217 11.59 13.10 16.25
N PHE A 218 12.51 12.15 16.35
CA PHE A 218 13.92 12.35 16.04
C PHE A 218 14.09 12.71 14.55
N SER A 219 13.49 11.97 13.64
CA SER A 219 13.50 12.25 12.21
C SER A 219 12.98 13.66 11.91
N LYS A 220 11.82 14.02 12.48
CA LYS A 220 11.23 15.37 12.29
C LYS A 220 12.07 16.50 12.86
N GLN A 221 12.77 16.25 13.97
CA GLN A 221 13.58 17.26 14.63
C GLN A 221 14.80 17.66 13.79
N TYR A 222 15.46 16.68 13.16
CA TYR A 222 16.72 16.94 12.47
C TYR A 222 16.55 17.11 10.97
N ASN A 223 15.65 16.39 10.34
CA ASN A 223 15.31 16.46 8.92
C ASN A 223 16.54 16.45 7.99
N GLN A 224 17.49 15.55 8.25
CA GLN A 224 18.75 15.38 7.53
C GLN A 224 18.98 13.90 7.23
N CYS A 225 19.06 13.55 5.96
CA CYS A 225 19.33 12.17 5.54
C CYS A 225 20.73 11.70 5.96
N ALA A 226 20.90 10.38 6.04
CA ALA A 226 22.19 9.76 6.22
C ALA A 226 23.12 10.07 5.03
N THR A 227 24.39 10.37 5.30
CA THR A 227 25.39 10.67 4.26
C THR A 227 26.66 9.84 4.38
N GLN A 228 27.06 9.45 5.59
CA GLN A 228 28.26 8.64 5.82
C GLN A 228 27.90 7.15 5.73
N GLY A 229 28.73 6.37 5.07
CA GLY A 229 28.54 4.92 4.92
C GLY A 229 27.54 4.52 3.84
N VAL A 230 26.55 5.37 3.55
CA VAL A 230 25.51 5.11 2.55
C VAL A 230 25.95 5.44 1.13
N THR A 231 26.83 6.43 0.95
CA THR A 231 27.36 6.82 -0.36
C THR A 231 28.49 5.87 -0.77
N PRO A 232 28.48 5.33 -2.01
CA PRO A 232 27.60 5.65 -3.14
C PRO A 232 26.42 4.68 -3.34
N TYR A 233 26.06 3.89 -2.34
CA TYR A 233 25.11 2.76 -2.49
C TYR A 233 23.66 3.21 -2.31
N TYR A 234 23.30 3.73 -1.12
CA TYR A 234 21.95 4.04 -0.70
C TYR A 234 21.78 5.48 -0.20
N GLU A 235 22.30 6.43 -0.96
CA GLU A 235 22.16 7.86 -0.63
C GLU A 235 20.73 8.34 -0.92
N SER A 236 19.93 8.60 0.13
CA SER A 236 18.62 9.23 -0.02
C SER A 236 18.73 10.73 -0.33
N LYS A 237 17.79 11.26 -1.10
CA LYS A 237 17.75 12.68 -1.51
C LYS A 237 16.78 13.52 -0.69
N GLY A 238 16.03 12.92 0.20
CA GLY A 238 15.08 13.58 1.09
C GLY A 238 14.47 12.57 2.06
N CYS A 239 13.86 13.05 3.11
CA CYS A 239 13.22 12.22 4.12
C CYS A 239 11.77 12.62 4.40
N ASP A 240 11.19 13.49 3.57
CA ASP A 240 9.82 13.97 3.77
C ASP A 240 8.78 12.91 3.46
N ASP A 241 9.01 12.04 2.47
CA ASP A 241 8.15 10.90 2.14
C ASP A 241 8.23 9.79 3.18
N ASP A 242 9.43 9.47 3.69
CA ASP A 242 9.62 8.52 4.79
C ASP A 242 8.86 8.97 6.04
N GLN A 243 8.97 10.26 6.38
CA GLN A 243 8.26 10.87 7.49
C GLN A 243 6.75 10.85 7.31
N ALA A 244 6.25 11.10 6.10
CA ALA A 244 4.83 11.04 5.80
C ALA A 244 4.29 9.60 5.86
N PHE A 245 5.07 8.65 5.37
CA PHE A 245 4.73 7.23 5.42
C PHE A 245 4.66 6.71 6.86
N ALA A 246 5.67 7.03 7.68
CA ALA A 246 5.67 6.73 9.11
C ALA A 246 4.50 7.40 9.84
N ALA A 247 4.16 8.66 9.50
CA ALA A 247 3.03 9.36 10.08
C ALA A 247 1.70 8.64 9.77
N GLY A 248 1.55 8.07 8.57
CA GLY A 248 0.37 7.28 8.22
C GLY A 248 0.17 6.08 9.16
N PHE A 249 1.18 5.26 9.38
CA PHE A 249 1.11 4.12 10.29
C PHE A 249 0.96 4.55 11.76
N LEU A 250 1.63 5.62 12.17
CA LEU A 250 1.48 6.16 13.52
C LEU A 250 0.06 6.69 13.77
N TYR A 251 -0.58 7.28 12.76
CA TYR A 251 -1.99 7.67 12.87
C TYR A 251 -2.89 6.46 13.02
N LEU A 252 -2.73 5.43 12.19
CA LEU A 252 -3.49 4.18 12.29
C LEU A 252 -3.30 3.53 13.67
N ALA A 253 -2.08 3.57 14.23
CA ALA A 253 -1.75 3.00 15.52
C ALA A 253 -2.28 3.80 16.73
N THR A 254 -2.44 5.13 16.59
CA THR A 254 -2.69 6.00 17.76
C THR A 254 -3.94 6.84 17.68
N HIS A 255 -4.45 7.07 16.46
CA HIS A 255 -5.49 8.05 16.15
C HIS A 255 -5.15 9.49 16.59
N ASP A 256 -3.86 9.81 16.72
CA ASP A 256 -3.42 11.17 17.00
C ASP A 256 -3.40 11.99 15.71
N GLU A 257 -4.29 12.99 15.63
CA GLU A 257 -4.48 13.84 14.44
C GLU A 257 -3.24 14.64 14.03
N SER A 258 -2.24 14.77 14.88
CA SER A 258 -0.98 15.41 14.50
C SER A 258 -0.25 14.63 13.39
N TYR A 259 -0.31 13.29 13.42
CA TYR A 259 0.25 12.43 12.38
C TYR A 259 -0.56 12.50 11.09
N ASN A 260 -1.88 12.46 11.17
CA ASN A 260 -2.75 12.63 9.99
C ASN A 260 -2.55 14.00 9.32
N THR A 261 -2.37 15.05 10.13
CA THR A 261 -2.06 16.39 9.61
C THR A 261 -0.73 16.40 8.85
N ALA A 262 0.29 15.72 9.33
CA ALA A 262 1.59 15.60 8.66
C ALA A 262 1.45 14.84 7.33
N LEU A 263 0.73 13.71 7.32
CA LEU A 263 0.46 12.91 6.12
C LEU A 263 -0.30 13.73 5.07
N LYS A 264 -1.40 14.40 5.44
CA LYS A 264 -2.18 15.27 4.55
C LYS A 264 -1.35 16.42 3.99
N SER A 265 -0.51 17.04 4.82
CA SER A 265 0.36 18.14 4.38
C SER A 265 1.34 17.71 3.30
N TYR A 266 1.87 16.48 3.43
CA TYR A 266 2.75 15.90 2.43
C TYR A 266 1.98 15.55 1.15
N ALA A 267 0.90 14.77 1.27
CA ALA A 267 0.10 14.29 0.15
C ALA A 267 -0.62 15.43 -0.61
N GLY A 268 -1.00 16.51 0.07
CA GLY A 268 -1.62 17.68 -0.56
C GLY A 268 -0.65 18.62 -1.28
N ASN A 269 0.65 18.37 -1.27
CA ASN A 269 1.64 19.22 -1.93
C ASN A 269 1.99 18.65 -3.32
N PRO A 270 1.63 19.35 -4.43
CA PRO A 270 1.92 18.88 -5.79
C PRO A 270 3.42 18.67 -6.10
N SER A 271 4.32 19.32 -5.34
CA SER A 271 5.76 19.12 -5.50
C SER A 271 6.21 17.71 -5.08
N ASN A 272 5.39 17.01 -4.30
CA ASN A 272 5.64 15.65 -3.81
C ASN A 272 5.05 14.58 -4.73
N ASN A 273 4.56 14.95 -5.92
CA ASN A 273 4.10 13.97 -6.90
C ASN A 273 5.22 12.99 -7.25
N PRO A 274 5.00 11.67 -7.12
CA PRO A 274 6.03 10.68 -7.37
C PRO A 274 6.43 10.68 -8.84
N ASN A 275 7.72 10.61 -9.08
CA ASN A 275 8.32 10.39 -10.40
C ASN A 275 9.04 9.03 -10.49
N TRP A 276 8.96 8.23 -9.44
CA TRP A 276 9.59 6.94 -9.25
C TRP A 276 8.65 5.96 -8.56
N ASP A 277 8.84 4.64 -8.74
CA ASP A 277 8.08 3.62 -8.04
C ASP A 277 8.43 3.55 -6.55
N TYR A 278 7.57 2.88 -5.79
CA TYR A 278 7.77 2.59 -4.37
C TYR A 278 9.07 1.81 -4.16
N CYS A 279 10.01 2.38 -3.43
CA CYS A 279 11.31 1.76 -3.12
C CYS A 279 11.96 2.44 -1.91
N TRP A 280 13.08 1.93 -1.45
CA TRP A 280 13.80 2.40 -0.27
C TRP A 280 14.12 3.92 -0.25
N ASP A 281 14.30 4.58 -1.39
CA ASP A 281 14.54 6.03 -1.49
C ASP A 281 13.26 6.82 -1.81
N LYS A 282 12.16 6.14 -2.17
CA LYS A 282 10.93 6.79 -2.63
C LYS A 282 9.70 6.04 -2.16
N VAL A 283 9.22 6.40 -0.98
CA VAL A 283 7.99 5.82 -0.41
C VAL A 283 6.75 6.69 -0.63
N ALA A 284 6.85 7.75 -1.43
CA ALA A 284 5.79 8.71 -1.71
C ALA A 284 4.47 8.07 -2.18
N ILE A 285 4.54 7.02 -3.02
CA ILE A 285 3.35 6.26 -3.46
C ILE A 285 2.72 5.55 -2.27
N GLY A 286 3.51 4.95 -1.39
CA GLY A 286 3.03 4.33 -0.15
C GLY A 286 2.32 5.33 0.75
N ALA A 287 2.93 6.49 1.00
CA ALA A 287 2.32 7.57 1.77
C ALA A 287 0.99 8.05 1.13
N SER A 288 0.91 8.12 -0.20
CA SER A 288 -0.32 8.47 -0.90
C SER A 288 -1.41 7.41 -0.75
N ILE A 289 -1.07 6.13 -0.78
CA ILE A 289 -2.03 5.03 -0.58
C ILE A 289 -2.56 5.06 0.87
N LEU A 290 -1.70 5.25 1.87
CA LEU A 290 -2.15 5.42 3.26
C LEU A 290 -3.03 6.67 3.44
N ASN A 291 -2.69 7.78 2.75
CA ASN A 291 -3.57 8.95 2.75
C ASN A 291 -4.93 8.63 2.13
N GLY A 292 -4.96 7.81 1.09
CA GLY A 292 -6.19 7.32 0.50
C GLY A 292 -7.01 6.45 1.46
N GLU A 293 -6.38 5.51 2.15
CA GLU A 293 -7.02 4.65 3.15
C GLU A 293 -7.61 5.48 4.29
N ILE A 294 -6.83 6.40 4.84
CA ILE A 294 -7.20 7.18 6.02
C ILE A 294 -8.19 8.31 5.69
N ASN A 295 -8.00 8.98 4.55
CA ASN A 295 -8.67 10.25 4.23
C ASN A 295 -9.53 10.20 2.96
N GLY A 296 -9.53 9.08 2.23
CA GLY A 296 -10.27 8.91 0.97
C GLY A 296 -9.58 9.50 -0.26
N ASP A 297 -8.38 10.07 -0.15
CA ASP A 297 -7.68 10.73 -1.25
C ASP A 297 -6.51 9.86 -1.77
N PHE A 298 -6.77 9.13 -2.85
CA PHE A 298 -5.82 8.30 -3.59
C PHE A 298 -5.26 8.99 -4.85
N ALA A 299 -5.55 10.26 -5.08
CA ALA A 299 -5.36 10.90 -6.39
C ALA A 299 -3.92 10.76 -6.91
N ILE A 300 -2.92 10.99 -6.05
CA ILE A 300 -1.50 10.94 -6.43
C ILE A 300 -1.10 9.52 -6.89
N ALA A 301 -1.34 8.49 -6.08
CA ALA A 301 -1.00 7.12 -6.40
C ALA A 301 -1.79 6.62 -7.62
N SER A 302 -3.09 6.94 -7.71
CA SER A 302 -3.94 6.56 -8.85
C SER A 302 -3.49 7.20 -10.15
N ASN A 303 -3.10 8.47 -10.14
CA ASN A 303 -2.60 9.16 -11.32
C ASN A 303 -1.26 8.60 -11.79
N TYR A 304 -0.38 8.25 -10.86
CA TYR A 304 0.88 7.58 -11.19
C TYR A 304 0.64 6.22 -11.86
N ALA A 305 -0.18 5.37 -11.23
CA ALA A 305 -0.48 4.03 -11.73
C ALA A 305 -1.15 4.06 -13.13
N LYS A 306 -2.12 4.96 -13.35
CA LYS A 306 -2.78 5.15 -14.65
C LYS A 306 -1.80 5.49 -15.77
N GLN A 307 -0.70 6.17 -15.47
CA GLN A 307 0.31 6.54 -16.47
C GLN A 307 1.34 5.44 -16.68
N LYS A 308 1.66 4.66 -15.66
CA LYS A 308 2.79 3.73 -15.65
C LYS A 308 2.39 2.27 -15.86
N TYR A 309 1.31 1.79 -15.23
CA TYR A 309 0.93 0.38 -15.22
C TYR A 309 -0.06 0.06 -16.35
N THR A 310 0.33 0.35 -17.60
CA THR A 310 -0.60 0.35 -18.74
C THR A 310 -0.39 -0.80 -19.72
N ASN A 311 0.84 -1.31 -19.85
CA ASN A 311 1.16 -2.33 -20.87
C ASN A 311 1.42 -3.69 -20.23
N ALA A 312 0.43 -4.56 -20.21
CA ALA A 312 0.53 -5.93 -19.70
C ALA A 312 1.39 -6.86 -20.59
N SER A 313 1.60 -6.53 -21.86
CA SER A 313 2.33 -7.38 -22.81
C SER A 313 3.84 -7.14 -22.84
N SER A 314 4.34 -6.20 -22.07
CA SER A 314 5.73 -5.80 -22.03
C SER A 314 6.27 -5.85 -20.62
N TRP A 315 7.51 -6.29 -20.48
CA TRP A 315 8.22 -6.21 -19.21
C TRP A 315 8.28 -4.76 -18.72
N TYR A 316 7.79 -4.51 -17.52
CA TYR A 316 7.89 -3.20 -16.89
C TYR A 316 9.28 -3.06 -16.27
N CYS A 317 10.09 -2.17 -16.81
CA CYS A 317 11.43 -1.89 -16.38
C CYS A 317 11.58 -0.39 -16.09
N LEU A 318 11.65 -0.02 -14.83
CA LEU A 318 11.88 1.36 -14.40
C LEU A 318 13.37 1.71 -14.44
N ASN A 319 14.21 0.77 -14.02
CA ASN A 319 15.66 0.87 -13.96
C ASN A 319 16.26 -0.49 -14.33
N SER A 320 17.42 -0.51 -14.98
CA SER A 320 18.11 -1.74 -15.36
C SER A 320 18.72 -2.50 -14.17
N TRP A 321 19.12 -1.80 -13.12
CA TRP A 321 19.65 -2.41 -11.91
C TRP A 321 18.51 -2.74 -10.94
N GLY A 322 18.39 -4.00 -10.56
CA GLY A 322 17.30 -4.45 -9.70
C GLY A 322 15.91 -4.26 -10.35
N ALA A 323 15.80 -4.46 -11.68
CA ALA A 323 14.57 -4.20 -12.43
C ALA A 323 13.36 -4.94 -11.86
N ALA A 324 13.54 -6.18 -11.38
CA ALA A 324 12.47 -6.99 -10.82
C ALA A 324 11.91 -6.42 -9.51
N ARG A 325 12.72 -5.76 -8.66
CA ARG A 325 12.21 -5.11 -7.43
C ARG A 325 11.23 -3.98 -7.74
N TYR A 326 11.54 -3.15 -8.74
CA TYR A 326 10.63 -2.07 -9.15
C TYR A 326 9.37 -2.63 -9.82
N ASN A 327 9.50 -3.73 -10.56
CA ASN A 327 8.37 -4.41 -11.17
C ASN A 327 7.42 -4.97 -10.10
N THR A 328 7.94 -5.65 -9.07
CA THR A 328 7.10 -6.17 -7.96
C THR A 328 6.53 -5.05 -7.09
N ALA A 329 7.25 -3.95 -6.92
CA ALA A 329 6.75 -2.76 -6.22
C ALA A 329 5.58 -2.10 -6.97
N ALA A 330 5.68 -1.99 -8.30
CA ALA A 330 4.59 -1.52 -9.15
C ALA A 330 3.38 -2.48 -9.10
N GLN A 331 3.62 -3.80 -9.09
CA GLN A 331 2.56 -4.79 -8.90
C GLN A 331 1.86 -4.59 -7.55
N TYR A 332 2.62 -4.51 -6.45
CA TYR A 332 2.07 -4.35 -5.11
C TYR A 332 1.21 -3.09 -4.98
N THR A 333 1.73 -1.93 -5.40
CA THR A 333 0.98 -0.67 -5.33
C THR A 333 -0.24 -0.67 -6.26
N GLY A 334 -0.16 -1.29 -7.43
CA GLY A 334 -1.30 -1.52 -8.32
C GLY A 334 -2.36 -2.44 -7.69
N LEU A 335 -1.95 -3.52 -7.02
CA LEU A 335 -2.86 -4.44 -6.33
C LEU A 335 -3.54 -3.77 -5.12
N LEU A 336 -2.86 -2.90 -4.38
CA LEU A 336 -3.47 -2.08 -3.34
C LEU A 336 -4.52 -1.13 -3.92
N LEU A 337 -4.20 -0.43 -5.01
CA LEU A 337 -5.18 0.42 -5.69
C LEU A 337 -6.38 -0.38 -6.20
N THR A 338 -6.18 -1.62 -6.64
CA THR A 338 -7.27 -2.55 -7.01
C THR A 338 -8.12 -2.91 -5.80
N LYS A 339 -7.51 -3.27 -4.67
CA LYS A 339 -8.18 -3.54 -3.40
C LYS A 339 -9.03 -2.36 -2.95
N TYR A 340 -8.50 -1.15 -3.03
CA TYR A 340 -9.19 0.10 -2.69
C TYR A 340 -10.08 0.64 -3.81
N LYS A 341 -10.31 -0.12 -4.89
CA LYS A 341 -11.21 0.22 -6.01
C LYS A 341 -10.82 1.51 -6.76
N GLN A 342 -9.54 1.81 -6.81
CA GLN A 342 -8.99 2.97 -7.52
C GLN A 342 -8.54 2.65 -8.95
N GLY A 343 -8.91 1.51 -9.46
CA GLY A 343 -8.60 0.94 -10.76
C GLY A 343 -8.51 -0.57 -10.63
N ASP A 344 -8.40 -1.28 -11.76
CA ASP A 344 -8.14 -2.72 -11.77
C ASP A 344 -6.80 -2.97 -12.45
N TYR A 345 -5.79 -3.28 -11.65
CA TYR A 345 -4.44 -3.62 -12.09
C TYR A 345 -4.13 -5.11 -11.95
N SER A 346 -5.11 -5.93 -11.57
CA SER A 346 -4.92 -7.35 -11.28
C SER A 346 -4.33 -8.12 -12.46
N ALA A 347 -4.92 -7.98 -13.65
CA ALA A 347 -4.45 -8.64 -14.87
C ALA A 347 -3.07 -8.13 -15.32
N TRP A 348 -2.77 -6.83 -15.10
CA TRP A 348 -1.45 -6.28 -15.37
C TRP A 348 -0.41 -6.86 -14.43
N ALA A 349 -0.67 -6.88 -13.12
CA ALA A 349 0.23 -7.46 -12.13
C ALA A 349 0.45 -8.96 -12.36
N GLN A 350 -0.61 -9.72 -12.68
CA GLN A 350 -0.50 -11.12 -13.06
C GLN A 350 0.43 -11.32 -14.25
N SER A 351 0.27 -10.51 -15.30
CA SER A 351 1.12 -10.61 -16.49
C SER A 351 2.59 -10.30 -16.20
N GLN A 352 2.87 -9.33 -15.31
CA GLN A 352 4.23 -9.03 -14.89
C GLN A 352 4.82 -10.16 -14.03
N MET A 353 4.02 -10.73 -13.12
CA MET A 353 4.44 -11.88 -12.31
C MET A 353 4.67 -13.12 -13.17
N ASP A 354 3.84 -13.39 -14.16
CA ASP A 354 4.06 -14.44 -15.15
C ASP A 354 5.44 -14.33 -15.80
N MET A 355 5.88 -13.12 -16.14
CA MET A 355 7.21 -12.90 -16.72
C MET A 355 8.33 -13.18 -15.71
N ILE A 356 8.14 -12.80 -14.44
CA ILE A 356 9.08 -13.12 -13.34
C ILE A 356 9.20 -14.63 -13.17
N LEU A 357 8.09 -15.36 -13.24
CA LEU A 357 8.03 -16.80 -12.94
C LEU A 357 8.35 -17.72 -14.13
N GLY A 358 8.75 -17.16 -15.29
CA GLY A 358 9.26 -17.93 -16.41
C GLY A 358 8.49 -17.80 -17.72
N LYS A 359 7.29 -17.22 -17.75
CA LYS A 359 6.55 -16.93 -19.00
C LYS A 359 7.14 -15.72 -19.73
N ASN A 360 8.40 -15.81 -20.10
CA ASN A 360 9.16 -14.76 -20.78
C ASN A 360 10.00 -15.34 -21.91
N PRO A 361 10.55 -14.51 -22.82
CA PRO A 361 11.33 -15.00 -23.97
C PRO A 361 12.60 -15.77 -23.63
N LYS A 362 13.11 -15.65 -22.40
CA LYS A 362 14.29 -16.40 -21.94
C LYS A 362 13.92 -17.74 -21.31
N ASN A 363 12.64 -17.96 -20.98
CA ASN A 363 12.17 -19.12 -20.24
C ASN A 363 12.94 -19.30 -18.92
N VAL A 364 13.12 -18.22 -18.17
CA VAL A 364 13.83 -18.19 -16.89
C VAL A 364 12.92 -17.58 -15.82
N CYS A 365 12.75 -18.27 -14.72
CA CYS A 365 12.16 -17.73 -13.51
C CYS A 365 13.27 -17.04 -12.71
N VAL A 366 13.11 -15.73 -12.43
CA VAL A 366 14.12 -14.96 -11.69
C VAL A 366 13.90 -15.03 -10.16
N VAL A 367 13.09 -16.00 -9.70
CA VAL A 367 12.96 -16.38 -8.28
C VAL A 367 13.70 -17.69 -8.06
N VAL A 368 14.76 -17.65 -7.29
CA VAL A 368 15.67 -18.80 -7.08
C VAL A 368 14.92 -19.98 -6.44
N GLY A 369 15.13 -21.17 -7.00
CA GLY A 369 14.60 -22.43 -6.45
C GLY A 369 13.09 -22.62 -6.55
N PHE A 370 12.35 -21.70 -7.19
CA PHE A 370 10.88 -21.73 -7.24
C PHE A 370 10.32 -22.82 -8.16
N ASN A 371 10.89 -22.98 -9.36
CA ASN A 371 10.48 -23.99 -10.34
C ASN A 371 11.66 -24.51 -11.17
N ASP A 372 11.41 -25.39 -12.12
CA ASP A 372 12.46 -26.07 -12.90
C ASP A 372 13.29 -25.14 -13.79
N VAL A 373 12.76 -23.94 -14.12
CA VAL A 373 13.46 -22.95 -14.92
C VAL A 373 13.98 -21.77 -14.09
N SER A 374 14.05 -21.94 -12.77
CA SER A 374 14.55 -20.92 -11.85
C SER A 374 16.03 -20.64 -12.04
N ALA A 375 16.39 -19.36 -11.85
CA ALA A 375 17.76 -18.88 -11.67
C ALA A 375 18.50 -19.68 -10.60
N LYS A 376 19.83 -19.81 -10.76
CA LYS A 376 20.66 -20.71 -9.96
C LYS A 376 21.87 -20.04 -9.32
N TYR A 377 22.28 -18.90 -9.85
CA TYR A 377 23.54 -18.27 -9.50
C TYR A 377 23.37 -16.84 -8.98
N PRO A 378 22.57 -16.62 -7.94
CA PRO A 378 22.42 -15.31 -7.35
C PRO A 378 23.78 -14.77 -6.85
N HIS A 379 24.02 -13.49 -7.05
CA HIS A 379 25.17 -12.80 -6.48
C HIS A 379 24.99 -12.66 -4.96
N HIS A 380 25.38 -13.72 -4.26
CA HIS A 380 25.22 -13.82 -2.80
C HIS A 380 26.37 -14.64 -2.19
N GLU A 381 27.15 -14.00 -1.31
CA GLU A 381 28.40 -14.55 -0.78
C GLU A 381 28.20 -15.89 -0.06
N ALA A 382 27.30 -15.93 0.92
CA ALA A 382 27.04 -17.14 1.70
C ALA A 382 26.43 -18.26 0.84
N ALA A 383 25.46 -17.94 -0.03
CA ALA A 383 24.81 -18.94 -0.87
C ALA A 383 25.76 -19.51 -1.93
N SER A 384 26.76 -18.76 -2.38
CA SER A 384 27.75 -19.23 -3.35
C SER A 384 28.59 -20.42 -2.85
N GLY A 385 28.71 -20.62 -1.54
CA GLY A 385 29.54 -21.64 -0.91
C GLY A 385 31.04 -21.44 -1.12
N LEU A 386 31.44 -20.32 -1.70
CA LEU A 386 32.85 -19.98 -1.96
C LEU A 386 33.47 -19.34 -0.71
N LYS A 387 34.79 -19.53 -0.54
CA LYS A 387 35.54 -19.03 0.60
C LYS A 387 36.71 -18.16 0.14
N GLY A 388 36.37 -16.93 -0.21
CA GLY A 388 37.35 -15.93 -0.61
C GLY A 388 37.33 -15.58 -2.09
N TRP A 389 37.85 -14.40 -2.39
CA TRP A 389 37.96 -13.84 -3.75
C TRP A 389 38.75 -14.70 -4.73
N ASP A 390 39.73 -15.52 -4.25
CA ASP A 390 40.48 -16.42 -5.13
C ASP A 390 39.55 -17.53 -5.67
N GLU A 391 38.67 -18.10 -4.83
CA GLU A 391 37.68 -19.08 -5.26
C GLU A 391 36.61 -18.44 -6.16
N TYR A 392 36.13 -17.24 -5.84
CA TYR A 392 35.21 -16.46 -6.68
C TYR A 392 35.78 -16.24 -8.08
N ASN A 393 37.04 -15.79 -8.18
CA ASN A 393 37.68 -15.54 -9.46
C ASN A 393 37.92 -16.82 -10.27
N GLN A 394 38.06 -17.97 -9.63
CA GLN A 394 38.22 -19.30 -10.28
C GLN A 394 36.88 -19.88 -10.69
N ALA A 395 35.81 -19.65 -9.92
CA ALA A 395 34.45 -20.13 -10.21
C ALA A 395 33.89 -19.48 -11.50
N GLY A 396 34.30 -18.26 -11.78
CA GLY A 396 33.77 -17.49 -12.92
C GLY A 396 32.32 -17.10 -12.72
N ALA A 397 31.43 -17.55 -13.62
CA ALA A 397 30.02 -17.16 -13.62
C ALA A 397 29.13 -18.04 -12.73
N THR A 398 29.62 -19.19 -12.27
CA THR A 398 28.83 -20.18 -11.54
C THR A 398 29.36 -20.39 -10.13
N PHE A 399 28.64 -21.16 -9.31
CA PHE A 399 29.12 -21.56 -8.00
C PHE A 399 30.41 -22.38 -8.11
N GLY A 400 31.29 -22.21 -7.15
CA GLY A 400 32.62 -22.83 -7.16
C GLY A 400 32.61 -24.34 -6.92
N PRO A 401 33.82 -24.94 -6.81
CA PRO A 401 34.01 -26.39 -6.73
C PRO A 401 33.40 -27.05 -5.50
N ARG A 402 32.96 -26.31 -4.50
CA ARG A 402 32.30 -26.83 -3.30
C ARG A 402 30.79 -26.96 -3.42
N GLY A 403 30.20 -26.50 -4.56
CA GLY A 403 28.76 -26.42 -4.74
C GLY A 403 28.14 -25.34 -3.85
N GLY A 404 27.28 -24.51 -4.44
CA GLY A 404 26.53 -23.51 -3.69
C GLY A 404 25.29 -24.10 -3.02
N HIS A 405 24.59 -23.24 -2.33
CA HIS A 405 23.33 -23.49 -1.68
C HIS A 405 22.18 -22.87 -2.49
N VAL A 406 21.00 -23.47 -2.44
CA VAL A 406 19.80 -22.86 -3.02
C VAL A 406 19.32 -21.76 -2.07
N LEU A 407 19.38 -20.50 -2.52
CA LEU A 407 18.83 -19.37 -1.81
C LEU A 407 17.34 -19.24 -2.17
N THR A 408 16.54 -20.15 -1.65
CA THR A 408 15.13 -20.33 -2.01
C THR A 408 14.34 -19.05 -1.89
N GLY A 409 13.60 -18.72 -2.95
CA GLY A 409 12.67 -17.60 -2.97
C GLY A 409 13.33 -16.22 -3.14
N ALA A 410 14.66 -16.16 -3.30
CA ALA A 410 15.34 -14.89 -3.57
C ALA A 410 14.97 -14.35 -4.96
N LEU A 411 14.53 -13.10 -5.02
CA LEU A 411 14.29 -12.39 -6.26
C LEU A 411 15.60 -11.78 -6.76
N GLU A 412 16.09 -12.26 -7.91
CA GLU A 412 17.22 -11.63 -8.58
C GLU A 412 16.85 -10.29 -9.21
N GLY A 413 17.84 -9.45 -9.52
CA GLY A 413 17.67 -8.18 -10.22
C GLY A 413 16.86 -8.27 -11.51
N GLY A 414 16.91 -9.42 -12.17
CA GLY A 414 16.05 -9.79 -13.29
C GLY A 414 16.41 -9.13 -14.61
N PHE A 415 15.41 -8.91 -15.44
CA PHE A 415 15.61 -8.45 -16.83
C PHE A 415 15.91 -6.95 -16.86
N GLN A 416 17.08 -6.58 -17.35
CA GLN A 416 17.62 -5.21 -17.36
C GLN A 416 16.87 -4.23 -18.29
N ASP A 417 16.09 -4.76 -19.25
CA ASP A 417 15.38 -3.97 -20.25
C ASP A 417 14.17 -4.72 -20.83
N ALA A 418 13.38 -4.03 -21.64
CA ALA A 418 12.23 -4.62 -22.35
C ALA A 418 12.62 -5.70 -23.39
N GLY A 419 13.89 -5.85 -23.72
CA GLY A 419 14.44 -6.91 -24.56
C GLY A 419 14.81 -8.17 -23.79
N PHE A 420 14.56 -8.20 -22.46
CA PHE A 420 14.89 -9.30 -21.57
C PHE A 420 16.39 -9.61 -21.53
N THR A 421 17.24 -8.58 -21.49
CA THR A 421 18.67 -8.74 -21.25
C THR A 421 18.85 -9.28 -19.83
N TYR A 422 19.47 -10.47 -19.72
CA TYR A 422 19.62 -11.19 -18.46
C TYR A 422 20.68 -12.28 -18.58
N LYS A 423 21.43 -12.50 -17.52
CA LYS A 423 22.37 -13.60 -17.35
C LYS A 423 22.26 -14.17 -15.96
N ASP A 424 22.08 -15.48 -15.89
CA ASP A 424 22.16 -16.27 -14.65
C ASP A 424 23.63 -16.58 -14.35
N GLU A 425 24.37 -15.58 -13.91
CA GLU A 425 25.81 -15.64 -13.64
C GLU A 425 26.12 -14.90 -12.33
N LEU A 426 26.83 -15.55 -11.42
CA LEU A 426 27.26 -14.99 -10.14
C LEU A 426 27.95 -13.61 -10.27
N SER A 427 28.64 -13.39 -11.38
CA SER A 427 29.39 -12.16 -11.66
C SER A 427 28.60 -11.07 -12.40
N ASP A 428 27.39 -11.33 -12.85
CA ASP A 428 26.51 -10.33 -13.48
C ASP A 428 25.62 -9.66 -12.42
N ILE A 429 26.22 -8.80 -11.60
CA ILE A 429 25.58 -8.14 -10.47
C ILE A 429 24.25 -7.49 -10.84
N THR A 430 24.16 -6.87 -12.04
CA THR A 430 22.93 -6.18 -12.46
C THR A 430 21.73 -7.11 -12.60
N SER A 431 21.94 -8.35 -13.06
CA SER A 431 20.87 -9.34 -13.24
C SER A 431 20.66 -10.24 -12.04
N SER A 432 21.76 -10.65 -11.37
CA SER A 432 21.76 -11.74 -10.38
C SER A 432 21.84 -11.28 -8.92
N GLU A 433 22.01 -9.97 -8.66
CA GLU A 433 21.95 -9.46 -7.30
C GLU A 433 20.59 -9.73 -6.67
N VAL A 434 20.59 -10.02 -5.38
CA VAL A 434 19.40 -10.20 -4.54
C VAL A 434 19.49 -9.26 -3.36
N GLY A 435 18.36 -8.87 -2.80
CA GLY A 435 18.34 -7.94 -1.67
C GLY A 435 17.07 -8.06 -0.83
N ILE A 436 17.17 -7.66 0.42
CA ILE A 436 16.03 -7.67 1.33
C ILE A 436 14.92 -6.74 0.82
N ASP A 437 15.27 -5.61 0.21
CA ASP A 437 14.34 -4.66 -0.39
C ASP A 437 13.70 -5.22 -1.69
N TYR A 438 14.41 -6.09 -2.43
CA TYR A 438 13.87 -6.75 -3.62
C TYR A 438 12.72 -7.70 -3.24
N ASN A 439 12.95 -8.51 -2.22
CA ASN A 439 11.98 -9.52 -1.79
C ASN A 439 10.79 -8.94 -1.05
N ALA A 440 10.91 -7.78 -0.41
CA ALA A 440 9.84 -7.19 0.37
C ALA A 440 8.57 -6.98 -0.48
N THR A 441 8.73 -6.42 -1.67
CA THR A 441 7.61 -6.21 -2.59
C THR A 441 7.20 -7.48 -3.33
N LEU A 442 8.08 -8.47 -3.48
CA LEU A 442 7.69 -9.78 -4.01
C LEU A 442 6.72 -10.49 -3.05
N VAL A 443 7.01 -10.51 -1.75
CA VAL A 443 6.10 -11.03 -0.71
C VAL A 443 4.75 -10.33 -0.80
N ALA A 444 4.76 -9.01 -0.87
CA ALA A 444 3.56 -8.20 -0.89
C ALA A 444 2.73 -8.41 -2.18
N ALA A 445 3.39 -8.48 -3.34
CA ALA A 445 2.73 -8.75 -4.62
C ALA A 445 2.15 -10.16 -4.68
N ALA A 446 2.87 -11.16 -4.16
CA ALA A 446 2.39 -12.55 -4.08
C ALA A 446 1.13 -12.65 -3.21
N ALA A 447 1.11 -11.98 -2.04
CA ALA A 447 -0.07 -11.93 -1.18
C ALA A 447 -1.25 -11.27 -1.89
N GLY A 448 -1.01 -10.13 -2.57
CA GLY A 448 -2.03 -9.42 -3.33
C GLY A 448 -2.59 -10.25 -4.49
N LEU A 449 -1.76 -10.93 -5.26
CA LEU A 449 -2.19 -11.82 -6.34
C LEU A 449 -2.98 -13.02 -5.79
N TYR A 450 -2.49 -13.66 -4.71
CA TYR A 450 -3.21 -14.75 -4.09
C TYR A 450 -4.58 -14.29 -3.55
N SER A 451 -4.68 -13.08 -2.99
CA SER A 451 -5.96 -12.56 -2.49
C SER A 451 -7.04 -12.51 -3.58
N ILE A 452 -6.64 -12.28 -4.83
CA ILE A 452 -7.54 -12.14 -5.98
C ILE A 452 -7.79 -13.49 -6.66
N TYR A 453 -6.73 -14.24 -6.95
CA TYR A 453 -6.82 -15.43 -7.81
C TYR A 453 -6.96 -16.73 -7.04
N LYS A 454 -6.55 -16.78 -5.76
CA LYS A 454 -6.62 -17.97 -4.90
C LYS A 454 -6.00 -19.22 -5.54
N THR A 455 -4.90 -19.06 -6.27
CA THR A 455 -4.27 -20.13 -7.04
C THR A 455 -3.06 -20.73 -6.34
N GLY A 456 -2.89 -22.04 -6.52
CA GLY A 456 -1.78 -22.80 -6.02
C GLY A 456 -1.93 -23.29 -4.59
N GLN A 457 -0.87 -23.89 -4.09
CA GLN A 457 -0.75 -24.41 -2.72
C GLN A 457 0.68 -24.18 -2.23
N ILE A 458 0.85 -24.04 -0.92
CA ILE A 458 2.18 -24.03 -0.30
C ILE A 458 2.87 -25.37 -0.54
N ASP A 459 4.20 -25.31 -0.57
CA ASP A 459 5.03 -26.52 -0.68
C ASP A 459 5.31 -27.08 0.71
N ALA A 460 5.01 -28.36 0.91
CA ALA A 460 5.27 -29.04 2.17
C ALA A 460 6.79 -29.26 2.44
N GLN A 461 7.60 -29.18 1.39
CA GLN A 461 9.05 -29.39 1.43
C GLN A 461 9.74 -28.37 0.50
N PRO A 462 9.80 -27.09 0.88
CA PRO A 462 10.39 -26.08 0.01
C PRO A 462 11.83 -26.43 -0.37
N ASN A 463 12.14 -26.27 -1.65
CA ASN A 463 13.44 -26.60 -2.20
C ASN A 463 14.58 -25.89 -1.45
N GLY A 464 15.57 -26.62 -0.96
CA GLY A 464 16.72 -26.06 -0.22
C GLY A 464 16.43 -25.65 1.23
N VAL A 465 15.19 -25.71 1.71
CA VAL A 465 14.82 -25.47 3.10
C VAL A 465 14.87 -26.81 3.85
N ASP A 466 15.87 -26.96 4.71
CA ASP A 466 16.21 -28.24 5.33
C ASP A 466 16.29 -28.19 6.86
N ARG A 467 15.94 -27.04 7.46
CA ARG A 467 15.87 -26.86 8.90
C ARG A 467 14.47 -26.40 9.31
N ALA A 468 13.95 -26.95 10.41
CA ALA A 468 12.71 -26.49 11.01
C ALA A 468 12.93 -25.14 11.72
N ILE A 469 12.13 -24.15 11.34
CA ILE A 469 12.12 -22.82 11.96
C ILE A 469 11.52 -22.93 13.36
N GLN A 470 12.21 -22.38 14.37
CA GLN A 470 11.71 -22.29 15.72
C GLN A 470 11.05 -20.94 15.94
N TYR A 471 9.75 -20.93 16.09
CA TYR A 471 8.98 -19.73 16.40
C TYR A 471 8.99 -19.45 17.91
N ASP A 472 9.05 -18.20 18.31
CA ASP A 472 9.08 -17.79 19.73
C ASP A 472 7.75 -18.04 20.47
N SER A 473 6.67 -18.31 19.73
CA SER A 473 5.37 -18.71 20.24
C SER A 473 4.76 -19.78 19.33
N PRO A 474 4.02 -20.76 19.85
CA PRO A 474 3.40 -21.77 19.01
C PRO A 474 2.36 -21.15 18.08
N VAL A 475 2.67 -21.11 16.80
CA VAL A 475 1.68 -20.81 15.75
C VAL A 475 0.85 -22.05 15.58
N THR A 476 -0.44 -21.96 15.91
CA THR A 476 -1.37 -23.07 15.68
C THR A 476 -1.64 -23.18 14.18
N THR A 477 -0.87 -24.01 13.49
CA THR A 477 -1.17 -24.39 12.11
C THR A 477 -2.32 -25.37 12.13
N THR A 478 -3.47 -25.01 11.60
CA THR A 478 -4.56 -25.94 11.31
C THR A 478 -4.17 -26.78 10.10
N SER A 479 -3.49 -27.91 10.32
CA SER A 479 -3.33 -28.92 9.28
C SER A 479 -4.56 -29.80 9.27
N SER A 480 -5.18 -29.94 8.10
CA SER A 480 -6.24 -30.92 7.86
C SER A 480 -5.63 -32.32 8.00
N GLU A 481 -5.86 -33.01 9.11
CA GLU A 481 -5.48 -34.38 9.26
C GLU A 481 -6.37 -35.31 8.47
N THR A 482 -5.76 -36.02 7.52
CA THR A 482 -6.33 -37.21 6.91
C THR A 482 -6.15 -38.37 7.88
N THR A 483 -7.23 -38.87 8.45
CA THR A 483 -7.27 -39.98 9.40
C THR A 483 -6.81 -41.26 8.74
N THR A 484 -5.65 -41.77 9.12
CA THR A 484 -5.25 -43.17 8.85
C THR A 484 -5.26 -43.93 10.17
N THR A 485 -6.22 -44.82 10.33
CA THR A 485 -6.37 -45.70 11.48
C THR A 485 -5.28 -46.76 11.46
N THR A 486 -4.38 -46.76 12.45
CA THR A 486 -3.48 -47.89 12.70
C THR A 486 -3.62 -48.35 14.16
N THR A 487 -4.06 -49.54 14.31
CA THR A 487 -4.21 -50.27 15.58
C THR A 487 -2.85 -50.66 16.13
N THR A 488 -2.53 -50.30 17.37
CA THR A 488 -1.36 -50.87 18.06
C THR A 488 -1.58 -51.06 19.56
N THR A 489 -1.32 -52.18 19.95
CA THR A 489 -1.13 -53.01 21.16
C THR A 489 -0.71 -52.28 22.42
N GLU A 490 -1.39 -52.60 23.54
CA GLU A 490 -1.13 -52.14 24.89
C GLU A 490 0.25 -52.56 25.42
N THR A 491 0.90 -51.60 26.07
CA THR A 491 1.98 -51.89 27.04
C THR A 491 1.69 -51.14 28.32
N THR A 492 1.47 -51.85 29.36
CA THR A 492 1.19 -51.37 30.73
C THR A 492 2.43 -50.71 31.32
N THR A 493 2.41 -49.43 31.62
CA THR A 493 3.43 -48.78 32.44
C THR A 493 2.75 -48.07 33.62
N THR A 494 3.27 -48.35 34.80
CA THR A 494 2.82 -47.85 36.09
C THR A 494 2.90 -46.34 36.16
N THR A 495 1.75 -45.66 36.28
CA THR A 495 1.65 -44.19 36.36
C THR A 495 1.78 -43.78 37.81
N THR A 496 2.75 -42.96 38.13
CA THR A 496 2.80 -42.12 39.31
C THR A 496 1.74 -41.01 39.10
N VAL A 497 0.69 -41.03 39.94
CA VAL A 497 -0.35 -39.99 39.88
C VAL A 497 0.21 -38.67 40.40
N THR A 498 0.59 -37.79 39.51
CA THR A 498 0.74 -36.36 39.85
C THR A 498 -0.67 -35.79 39.76
N THR A 499 -1.24 -35.35 40.88
CA THR A 499 -2.51 -34.61 40.88
C THR A 499 -2.25 -33.26 40.20
N THR A 500 -2.59 -33.14 38.94
CA THR A 500 -2.75 -31.84 38.26
C THR A 500 -3.88 -31.09 38.94
N ALA A 501 -3.64 -29.86 39.37
CA ALA A 501 -4.69 -29.01 39.91
C ALA A 501 -5.79 -28.86 38.83
N GLU A 502 -7.05 -28.96 39.26
CA GLU A 502 -8.20 -28.85 38.38
C GLU A 502 -8.27 -27.42 37.84
N ARG A 503 -8.43 -27.26 36.54
CA ARG A 503 -8.57 -25.98 35.87
C ARG A 503 -9.79 -25.21 36.39
N ALA A 504 -9.72 -23.87 36.45
CA ALA A 504 -10.84 -23.04 36.81
C ALA A 504 -11.99 -23.16 35.80
N LYS A 505 -13.23 -23.19 36.27
CA LYS A 505 -14.41 -23.19 35.40
C LYS A 505 -14.57 -21.81 34.76
N ALA A 506 -14.68 -21.75 33.40
CA ALA A 506 -14.92 -20.53 32.66
C ALA A 506 -16.00 -20.77 31.57
N ILE A 507 -17.22 -20.38 31.86
CA ILE A 507 -18.35 -20.48 30.92
C ILE A 507 -18.76 -19.07 30.50
N VAL A 508 -18.85 -18.82 29.19
CA VAL A 508 -19.32 -17.57 28.61
C VAL A 508 -20.64 -17.82 27.88
N ASN A 509 -21.69 -17.14 28.32
CA ASN A 509 -22.99 -17.12 27.65
C ASN A 509 -22.99 -15.92 26.71
N VAL A 510 -23.02 -16.17 25.41
CA VAL A 510 -22.95 -15.13 24.36
C VAL A 510 -24.32 -14.92 23.74
N ASN A 511 -24.85 -13.71 23.86
CA ASN A 511 -26.09 -13.25 23.27
C ASN A 511 -25.77 -12.15 22.25
N ILE A 512 -25.93 -12.47 20.95
CA ILE A 512 -25.78 -11.52 19.86
C ILE A 512 -27.16 -11.25 19.27
N LEU A 513 -27.71 -10.06 19.52
CA LEU A 513 -29.14 -9.79 19.40
C LEU A 513 -29.44 -8.83 18.24
N ASP A 514 -30.49 -9.14 17.54
CA ASP A 514 -31.14 -8.23 16.60
C ASP A 514 -31.71 -7.00 17.35
N PRO A 515 -31.49 -5.78 16.87
CA PRO A 515 -31.87 -4.56 17.59
C PRO A 515 -33.38 -4.40 17.78
N ASP A 516 -34.18 -4.93 16.86
CA ASP A 516 -35.62 -4.76 16.82
C ASP A 516 -36.36 -5.90 17.54
N THR A 517 -36.00 -7.13 17.19
CA THR A 517 -36.69 -8.33 17.68
C THR A 517 -36.14 -8.86 18.99
N LYS A 518 -34.94 -8.42 19.39
CA LYS A 518 -34.20 -8.91 20.58
C LYS A 518 -33.96 -10.43 20.57
N LYS A 519 -33.96 -11.04 19.40
CA LYS A 519 -33.65 -12.46 19.21
C LYS A 519 -32.19 -12.62 18.86
N GLN A 520 -31.66 -13.80 19.16
CA GLN A 520 -30.31 -14.19 18.75
C GLN A 520 -30.21 -14.11 17.20
N VAL A 521 -29.07 -13.58 16.72
CA VAL A 521 -28.74 -13.52 15.30
C VAL A 521 -27.76 -14.64 15.00
N PRO A 522 -28.14 -15.67 14.25
CA PRO A 522 -27.24 -16.76 13.87
C PRO A 522 -26.26 -16.32 12.79
N GLY A 523 -25.10 -16.99 12.74
CA GLY A 523 -24.11 -16.77 11.69
C GLY A 523 -23.15 -15.60 11.93
N VAL A 524 -23.14 -15.00 13.11
CA VAL A 524 -22.14 -14.01 13.50
C VAL A 524 -20.87 -14.74 13.92
N GLU A 525 -19.77 -14.45 13.29
CA GLU A 525 -18.46 -14.99 13.67
C GLU A 525 -17.83 -14.13 14.76
N TYR A 526 -17.35 -14.76 15.82
CA TYR A 526 -16.71 -14.09 16.93
C TYR A 526 -15.60 -14.92 17.54
N GLN A 527 -14.68 -14.27 18.23
CA GLN A 527 -13.61 -14.91 18.99
C GLN A 527 -13.72 -14.57 20.45
N ILE A 528 -13.36 -15.54 21.30
CA ILE A 528 -13.12 -15.32 22.73
C ILE A 528 -11.64 -15.45 22.99
N THR A 529 -11.05 -14.44 23.61
CA THR A 529 -9.61 -14.33 23.90
C THR A 529 -9.40 -14.15 25.38
N GLY A 530 -8.45 -14.87 25.96
CA GLY A 530 -7.95 -14.66 27.32
C GLY A 530 -6.46 -14.32 27.30
N GLY A 531 -6.06 -13.25 27.96
CA GLY A 531 -4.67 -12.79 27.99
C GLY A 531 -4.15 -12.48 29.40
N GLY A 532 -2.85 -12.54 29.57
CA GLY A 532 -2.12 -12.26 30.81
C GLY A 532 -1.50 -10.85 30.83
N GLU A 533 -0.65 -10.58 31.83
CA GLU A 533 0.17 -9.37 31.86
C GLU A 533 1.11 -9.35 30.65
N TRP A 534 1.32 -8.16 30.10
CA TRP A 534 2.20 -7.93 28.94
C TRP A 534 1.71 -8.52 27.60
N GLY A 535 0.39 -8.72 27.43
CA GLY A 535 -0.18 -9.18 26.17
C GLY A 535 0.04 -10.67 25.85
N SER A 536 0.53 -11.47 26.82
CA SER A 536 0.60 -12.91 26.66
C SER A 536 -0.81 -13.49 26.53
N LEU A 537 -1.06 -14.22 25.44
CA LEU A 537 -2.32 -14.95 25.25
C LEU A 537 -2.29 -16.23 26.07
N TYR A 538 -3.30 -16.44 26.92
CA TYR A 538 -3.58 -17.76 27.50
C TYR A 538 -4.30 -18.69 26.52
N GLY A 539 -5.04 -18.11 25.57
CA GLY A 539 -5.69 -18.80 24.48
C GLY A 539 -6.70 -17.93 23.75
N MET A 540 -7.14 -18.43 22.60
CA MET A 540 -8.11 -17.79 21.72
C MET A 540 -8.83 -18.85 20.89
N GLU A 541 -10.14 -18.76 20.79
CA GLU A 541 -10.93 -19.65 19.92
C GLU A 541 -12.05 -18.89 19.20
N SER A 542 -12.36 -19.33 17.98
CA SER A 542 -13.38 -18.74 17.12
C SER A 542 -14.67 -19.54 17.18
N TYR A 543 -15.81 -18.86 17.15
CA TYR A 543 -17.14 -19.41 17.25
C TYR A 543 -18.06 -18.74 16.23
N THR A 544 -19.17 -19.41 15.91
CA THR A 544 -20.25 -18.85 15.10
C THR A 544 -21.54 -18.92 15.89
N SER A 545 -22.28 -17.80 15.96
CA SER A 545 -23.52 -17.71 16.74
C SER A 545 -24.61 -18.63 16.17
N GLY A 546 -25.32 -19.29 17.10
CA GLY A 546 -26.48 -20.12 16.77
C GLY A 546 -27.81 -19.36 16.86
N ASP A 547 -28.92 -20.12 16.83
CA ASP A 547 -30.30 -19.56 16.96
C ASP A 547 -30.69 -19.22 18.41
N THR A 548 -29.89 -19.61 19.38
CA THR A 548 -30.10 -19.39 20.81
C THR A 548 -28.79 -18.94 21.45
N THR A 549 -28.84 -18.48 22.69
CA THR A 549 -27.64 -18.15 23.49
C THR A 549 -26.55 -19.22 23.32
N ASP A 550 -25.38 -18.83 22.89
CA ASP A 550 -24.21 -19.73 22.79
C ASP A 550 -23.62 -19.88 24.21
N VAL A 551 -23.52 -21.12 24.68
CA VAL A 551 -22.92 -21.46 25.96
C VAL A 551 -21.56 -22.08 25.72
N ILE A 552 -20.50 -21.29 25.90
CA ILE A 552 -19.13 -21.66 25.58
C ILE A 552 -18.38 -22.05 26.87
N ASP A 553 -17.92 -23.29 26.97
CA ASP A 553 -16.91 -23.67 27.96
C ASP A 553 -15.54 -23.38 27.41
N VAL A 554 -14.91 -22.32 27.94
CA VAL A 554 -13.59 -21.85 27.47
C VAL A 554 -12.53 -22.79 28.02
N ASN A 555 -12.44 -23.99 27.39
CA ASN A 555 -11.64 -25.11 27.88
C ASN A 555 -10.19 -25.13 27.40
N TRP A 556 -9.81 -24.22 26.56
CA TRP A 556 -8.45 -24.07 26.05
C TRP A 556 -7.48 -23.34 27.01
N HIS A 557 -7.98 -22.67 28.09
CA HIS A 557 -7.09 -22.10 29.11
C HIS A 557 -6.64 -23.18 30.11
N ASP A 558 -5.45 -23.04 30.63
CA ASP A 558 -4.85 -23.94 31.61
C ASP A 558 -4.79 -23.34 33.02
N SER A 559 -5.32 -22.13 33.21
CA SER A 559 -5.33 -21.44 34.52
C SER A 559 -6.19 -22.15 35.54
N THR A 560 -5.68 -22.32 36.77
CA THR A 560 -6.42 -22.85 37.92
C THR A 560 -7.19 -21.77 38.70
N ASP A 561 -6.89 -20.48 38.38
CA ASP A 561 -7.58 -19.31 38.92
C ASP A 561 -7.79 -18.29 37.80
N LEU A 562 -9.04 -17.95 37.48
CA LEU A 562 -9.35 -16.97 36.43
C LEU A 562 -8.80 -15.58 36.69
N SER A 563 -8.43 -15.25 37.95
CA SER A 563 -7.76 -13.99 38.28
C SER A 563 -6.35 -13.87 37.76
N ASP A 564 -5.73 -15.00 37.36
CA ASP A 564 -4.42 -15.01 36.68
C ASP A 564 -4.53 -14.50 35.26
N VAL A 565 -5.69 -14.65 34.61
CA VAL A 565 -5.99 -14.08 33.30
C VAL A 565 -6.37 -12.61 33.49
N LYS A 566 -5.56 -11.70 32.91
CA LYS A 566 -5.71 -10.26 33.18
C LYS A 566 -6.84 -9.62 32.36
N TYR A 567 -7.15 -10.17 31.20
CA TYR A 567 -8.33 -9.76 30.44
C TYR A 567 -8.97 -10.94 29.74
N TRP A 568 -10.27 -10.85 29.58
CA TRP A 568 -11.06 -11.70 28.72
C TRP A 568 -11.89 -10.82 27.79
N GLN A 569 -11.89 -11.13 26.52
CA GLN A 569 -12.59 -10.32 25.51
C GLN A 569 -13.32 -11.19 24.49
N ILE A 570 -14.48 -10.72 24.07
CA ILE A 570 -15.14 -11.17 22.84
C ILE A 570 -14.85 -10.16 21.74
N ASN A 571 -14.50 -10.65 20.54
CA ASN A 571 -14.25 -9.87 19.36
C ASN A 571 -15.17 -10.35 18.23
N ILE A 572 -16.03 -9.47 17.71
CA ILE A 572 -16.90 -9.78 16.58
C ILE A 572 -16.05 -9.68 15.27
N ARG A 573 -16.03 -10.75 14.50
CA ARG A 573 -15.24 -10.90 13.28
C ARG A 573 -16.04 -10.62 12.02
N SER A 574 -17.23 -11.18 11.93
CA SER A 574 -18.15 -10.93 10.82
C SER A 574 -19.59 -10.97 11.28
N VAL A 575 -20.47 -10.32 10.56
CA VAL A 575 -21.91 -10.31 10.79
C VAL A 575 -22.65 -10.70 9.51
N PRO A 576 -23.82 -11.35 9.60
CA PRO A 576 -24.63 -11.67 8.43
C PRO A 576 -25.13 -10.44 7.68
N ASP A 577 -25.51 -10.62 6.41
CA ASP A 577 -26.14 -9.58 5.60
C ASP A 577 -27.31 -8.92 6.34
N GLY A 578 -27.39 -7.59 6.21
CA GLY A 578 -28.42 -6.78 6.86
C GLY A 578 -28.03 -6.23 8.23
N TYR A 579 -26.82 -6.46 8.69
CA TYR A 579 -26.26 -5.87 9.93
C TYR A 579 -24.96 -5.14 9.68
N LEU A 580 -24.68 -4.13 10.50
CA LEU A 580 -23.38 -3.44 10.53
C LEU A 580 -22.46 -4.13 11.54
N THR A 581 -21.18 -4.19 11.19
CA THR A 581 -20.15 -4.66 12.12
C THR A 581 -20.05 -3.69 13.31
N PRO A 582 -20.16 -4.16 14.56
CA PRO A 582 -20.18 -3.29 15.75
C PRO A 582 -18.87 -2.52 15.94
N THR A 583 -18.97 -1.29 16.42
CA THR A 583 -17.81 -0.50 16.85
C THR A 583 -18.01 -0.09 18.31
N PRO A 584 -17.07 -0.40 19.22
CA PRO A 584 -15.84 -1.20 19.02
C PRO A 584 -16.14 -2.71 18.79
N LEU A 585 -15.21 -3.35 18.07
CA LEU A 585 -15.29 -4.79 17.78
C LEU A 585 -15.12 -5.65 19.04
N ASN A 586 -14.36 -5.17 20.01
CA ASN A 586 -13.99 -5.88 21.23
C ASN A 586 -14.86 -5.46 22.40
N ARG A 587 -15.24 -6.42 23.24
CA ARG A 587 -15.91 -6.18 24.53
C ARG A 587 -15.28 -7.04 25.59
N ASP A 588 -15.08 -6.46 26.78
CA ASP A 588 -14.52 -7.17 27.91
C ASP A 588 -15.52 -8.19 28.46
N ILE A 589 -15.02 -9.35 28.85
CA ILE A 589 -15.79 -10.42 29.51
C ILE A 589 -15.39 -10.45 30.97
N THR A 590 -16.37 -10.32 31.87
CA THR A 590 -16.14 -10.39 33.32
C THR A 590 -16.81 -11.63 33.90
N PHE A 591 -16.02 -12.53 34.48
CA PHE A 591 -16.53 -13.74 35.14
C PHE A 591 -16.97 -13.48 36.59
N VAL A 592 -18.14 -14.02 36.94
CA VAL A 592 -18.64 -14.08 38.30
C VAL A 592 -18.89 -15.55 38.64
N ASN A 593 -18.17 -16.09 39.60
CA ASN A 593 -18.24 -17.50 39.99
C ASN A 593 -18.03 -18.46 38.80
N GLY A 594 -17.11 -18.14 37.89
CA GLY A 594 -16.78 -18.96 36.75
C GLY A 594 -17.79 -18.90 35.59
N THR A 595 -18.69 -17.94 35.56
CA THR A 595 -19.64 -17.73 34.45
C THR A 595 -19.68 -16.25 34.08
N ALA A 596 -19.79 -15.93 32.83
CA ALA A 596 -19.94 -14.58 32.29
C ALA A 596 -21.10 -14.53 31.30
N ASP A 597 -21.88 -13.46 31.29
CA ASP A 597 -22.92 -13.17 30.32
C ASP A 597 -22.44 -11.99 29.44
N VAL A 598 -22.41 -12.19 28.13
CA VAL A 598 -22.03 -11.18 27.14
C VAL A 598 -23.21 -10.92 26.23
N GLU A 599 -23.62 -9.66 26.13
CA GLU A 599 -24.66 -9.22 25.22
C GLU A 599 -24.08 -8.24 24.18
N VAL A 600 -24.29 -8.51 22.90
CA VAL A 600 -23.96 -7.66 21.78
C VAL A 600 -25.23 -7.40 20.98
N VAL A 601 -25.73 -6.18 21.00
CA VAL A 601 -26.85 -5.78 20.13
C VAL A 601 -26.26 -5.23 18.84
N LEU A 602 -26.59 -5.88 17.72
CA LEU A 602 -26.15 -5.45 16.39
C LEU A 602 -26.95 -4.22 15.93
N GLU A 603 -26.39 -3.49 14.97
CA GLU A 603 -27.09 -2.41 14.28
C GLU A 603 -27.53 -2.93 12.89
N LYS A 604 -28.72 -2.51 12.42
CA LYS A 604 -29.16 -2.83 11.07
C LYS A 604 -28.33 -2.09 10.04
N ALA A 605 -27.92 -2.79 9.01
CA ALA A 605 -27.40 -2.14 7.83
C ALA A 605 -28.50 -1.31 7.14
N PRO A 606 -28.20 -0.13 6.59
CA PRO A 606 -29.16 0.66 5.87
C PRO A 606 -29.68 -0.11 4.64
N ASP A 607 -30.97 0.06 4.32
CA ASP A 607 -31.56 -0.49 3.08
C ASP A 607 -30.97 0.22 1.87
N MET A 608 -29.97 -0.37 1.26
CA MET A 608 -29.25 0.18 0.11
C MET A 608 -30.10 0.24 -1.16
N SER A 609 -31.29 -0.36 -1.18
CA SER A 609 -32.25 -0.23 -2.29
C SER A 609 -32.91 1.14 -2.30
N LYS A 610 -32.81 1.91 -1.21
CA LYS A 610 -33.41 3.24 -1.05
C LYS A 610 -32.34 4.26 -0.68
N LEU A 611 -32.09 5.20 -1.58
CA LEU A 611 -31.10 6.23 -1.39
C LEU A 611 -31.63 7.58 -1.87
N THR A 612 -31.35 8.62 -1.10
CA THR A 612 -31.54 10.02 -1.53
C THR A 612 -30.18 10.61 -1.82
N PHE A 613 -29.98 11.10 -3.04
CA PHE A 613 -28.83 11.92 -3.40
C PHE A 613 -29.22 13.39 -3.34
N GLU A 614 -28.51 14.16 -2.52
CA GLU A 614 -28.47 15.63 -2.60
C GLU A 614 -27.31 15.99 -3.53
N LEU A 615 -27.64 16.29 -4.78
CA LEU A 615 -26.64 16.64 -5.77
C LEU A 615 -26.54 18.16 -5.93
N ILE A 616 -25.34 18.67 -5.72
CA ILE A 616 -24.99 20.09 -5.85
C ILE A 616 -23.99 20.21 -6.99
N VAL A 617 -24.32 20.95 -8.05
CA VAL A 617 -23.37 21.25 -9.12
C VAL A 617 -23.16 22.74 -9.18
N LYS A 618 -21.90 23.18 -9.02
CA LYS A 618 -21.51 24.59 -8.97
C LYS A 618 -20.45 24.91 -10.01
N ASP A 619 -20.44 26.14 -10.46
CA ASP A 619 -19.34 26.73 -11.19
C ASP A 619 -18.17 26.96 -10.23
N LYS A 620 -17.00 26.46 -10.58
CA LYS A 620 -15.80 26.48 -9.74
C LYS A 620 -15.30 27.91 -9.46
N GLU A 621 -15.48 28.81 -10.37
CA GLU A 621 -15.01 30.21 -10.25
C GLU A 621 -16.00 31.10 -9.51
N THR A 622 -17.30 30.96 -9.80
CA THR A 622 -18.35 31.85 -9.25
C THR A 622 -19.04 31.26 -8.02
N GLY A 623 -18.98 29.94 -7.82
CA GLY A 623 -19.71 29.23 -6.76
C GLY A 623 -21.23 29.17 -7.00
N GLU A 624 -21.73 29.62 -8.13
CA GLU A 624 -23.16 29.61 -8.50
C GLU A 624 -23.57 28.21 -8.97
N TYR A 625 -24.84 27.83 -8.81
CA TYR A 625 -25.37 26.55 -9.25
C TYR A 625 -25.37 26.47 -10.78
N VAL A 626 -25.02 25.28 -11.31
CA VAL A 626 -25.03 25.02 -12.75
C VAL A 626 -26.21 24.09 -13.09
N PRO A 627 -27.32 24.65 -13.64
CA PRO A 627 -28.44 23.84 -14.15
C PRO A 627 -28.09 23.21 -15.50
N GLY A 628 -28.81 22.14 -15.86
CA GLY A 628 -28.70 21.50 -17.17
C GLY A 628 -27.56 20.46 -17.26
N VAL A 629 -26.92 20.08 -16.18
CA VAL A 629 -25.96 18.96 -16.15
C VAL A 629 -26.75 17.66 -16.17
N GLU A 630 -26.48 16.83 -17.18
CA GLU A 630 -27.09 15.49 -17.27
C GLU A 630 -26.21 14.46 -16.59
N PHE A 631 -26.83 13.60 -15.80
CA PHE A 631 -26.17 12.50 -15.16
C PHE A 631 -27.07 11.28 -15.03
N THR A 632 -26.46 10.14 -14.83
CA THR A 632 -27.13 8.87 -14.58
C THR A 632 -26.80 8.36 -13.19
N ILE A 633 -27.81 7.80 -12.50
CA ILE A 633 -27.61 7.05 -11.27
C ILE A 633 -27.97 5.61 -11.56
N SER A 634 -27.06 4.70 -11.21
CA SER A 634 -27.25 3.25 -11.35
C SER A 634 -27.00 2.53 -10.02
N ALA A 635 -27.83 1.53 -9.74
CA ALA A 635 -27.62 0.59 -8.66
C ALA A 635 -26.84 -0.62 -9.18
N THR A 636 -25.95 -1.18 -8.35
CA THR A 636 -25.18 -2.36 -8.70
C THR A 636 -25.21 -3.41 -7.58
N GLU A 637 -25.17 -4.68 -7.96
CA GLU A 637 -24.92 -5.81 -7.07
C GLU A 637 -23.57 -6.43 -7.47
N SER A 638 -22.57 -6.39 -6.58
CA SER A 638 -21.23 -6.94 -6.84
C SER A 638 -20.65 -6.55 -8.22
N GLY A 639 -20.84 -5.27 -8.61
CA GLY A 639 -20.39 -4.73 -9.89
C GLY A 639 -21.31 -4.97 -11.08
N VAL A 640 -22.37 -5.76 -10.94
CA VAL A 640 -23.40 -5.97 -11.97
C VAL A 640 -24.45 -4.87 -11.87
N LYS A 641 -24.69 -4.18 -12.98
CA LYS A 641 -25.69 -3.10 -13.05
C LYS A 641 -27.10 -3.66 -12.96
N LEU A 642 -27.82 -3.25 -11.92
CA LEU A 642 -29.22 -3.66 -11.69
C LEU A 642 -30.21 -2.74 -12.39
N GLY A 643 -29.91 -1.48 -12.54
CA GLY A 643 -30.78 -0.51 -13.22
C GLY A 643 -30.09 0.85 -13.32
N GLU A 644 -30.72 1.77 -14.10
CA GLU A 644 -30.21 3.11 -14.33
C GLU A 644 -31.34 4.11 -14.53
N LYS A 645 -31.24 5.29 -13.93
CA LYS A 645 -32.14 6.42 -14.17
C LYS A 645 -31.33 7.65 -14.55
N LYS A 646 -31.92 8.51 -15.43
CA LYS A 646 -31.28 9.76 -15.88
C LYS A 646 -31.93 10.94 -15.20
N TYR A 647 -31.10 11.92 -14.90
CA TYR A 647 -31.48 13.17 -14.24
C TYR A 647 -30.79 14.33 -14.92
N THR A 648 -31.40 15.55 -14.74
CA THR A 648 -30.80 16.81 -15.20
C THR A 648 -30.86 17.78 -14.04
N THR A 649 -29.75 18.45 -13.72
CA THR A 649 -29.75 19.45 -12.64
C THR A 649 -30.62 20.65 -12.95
N LEU A 650 -31.32 21.11 -11.92
CA LEU A 650 -32.07 22.36 -11.90
C LEU A 650 -31.23 23.42 -11.20
N ASP A 651 -31.74 24.63 -11.17
CA ASP A 651 -31.11 25.73 -10.41
C ASP A 651 -31.29 25.47 -8.90
N GLY A 652 -30.18 25.29 -8.19
CA GLY A 652 -30.14 24.99 -6.75
C GLY A 652 -29.73 23.56 -6.42
N VAL A 653 -30.05 23.12 -5.19
CA VAL A 653 -29.82 21.76 -4.72
C VAL A 653 -30.87 20.84 -5.32
N ASN A 654 -30.39 19.68 -5.85
CA ASN A 654 -31.28 18.69 -6.45
C ASN A 654 -31.35 17.47 -5.53
N ASP A 655 -32.50 17.29 -4.87
CA ASP A 655 -32.80 16.09 -4.09
C ASP A 655 -33.32 15.00 -5.01
N ILE A 656 -32.52 13.95 -5.17
CA ILE A 656 -32.86 12.86 -6.07
C ILE A 656 -33.13 11.61 -5.27
N ASN A 657 -34.38 11.19 -5.23
CA ASN A 657 -34.80 9.94 -4.63
C ASN A 657 -34.55 8.79 -5.61
N CYS A 658 -33.61 7.93 -5.26
CA CYS A 658 -33.29 6.71 -6.01
C CYS A 658 -33.90 5.51 -5.29
N THR A 659 -35.19 5.24 -5.59
CA THR A 659 -35.86 4.05 -5.09
C THR A 659 -36.05 3.08 -6.24
N TRP A 660 -35.65 1.82 -6.04
CA TRP A 660 -35.77 0.74 -7.03
C TRP A 660 -36.88 -0.24 -6.63
N GLU A 661 -38.10 0.25 -6.47
CA GLU A 661 -39.26 -0.54 -6.00
C GLU A 661 -39.71 -1.67 -6.95
N GLU A 662 -39.14 -1.72 -8.15
CA GLU A 662 -39.51 -2.68 -9.20
C GLU A 662 -38.68 -3.97 -9.20
N MET A 663 -37.74 -4.10 -8.26
CA MET A 663 -36.89 -5.30 -8.17
C MET A 663 -37.30 -6.16 -6.98
N ASP A 664 -37.72 -7.38 -7.27
CA ASP A 664 -37.93 -8.42 -6.27
C ASP A 664 -36.58 -8.72 -5.59
N ASP A 665 -36.37 -8.24 -4.35
CA ASP A 665 -35.21 -8.42 -3.49
C ASP A 665 -33.85 -8.04 -4.13
N PRO A 666 -33.66 -6.76 -4.51
CA PRO A 666 -32.38 -6.33 -5.09
C PRO A 666 -31.32 -6.26 -4.00
N LYS A 667 -30.28 -7.08 -4.10
CA LYS A 667 -29.07 -6.97 -3.30
C LYS A 667 -28.20 -5.83 -3.83
N VAL A 668 -28.62 -4.58 -3.61
CA VAL A 668 -27.83 -3.42 -4.00
C VAL A 668 -26.62 -3.32 -3.10
N THR A 669 -25.43 -3.53 -3.65
CA THR A 669 -24.18 -3.38 -2.94
C THR A 669 -23.56 -1.99 -3.09
N SER A 670 -23.92 -1.27 -4.15
CA SER A 670 -23.45 0.10 -4.36
C SER A 670 -24.32 0.89 -5.34
N TRP A 671 -24.18 2.22 -5.26
CA TRP A 671 -24.78 3.17 -6.19
C TRP A 671 -23.66 3.90 -6.95
N LYS A 672 -23.92 4.17 -8.24
CA LYS A 672 -22.98 4.91 -9.09
C LYS A 672 -23.68 6.10 -9.74
N ALA A 673 -23.18 7.31 -9.49
CA ALA A 673 -23.58 8.51 -10.23
C ALA A 673 -22.52 8.85 -11.27
N THR A 674 -22.93 9.18 -12.48
CA THR A 674 -22.03 9.52 -13.60
C THR A 674 -22.56 10.73 -14.34
N ILE A 675 -21.77 11.79 -14.46
CA ILE A 675 -22.11 12.95 -15.32
C ILE A 675 -21.97 12.49 -16.77
N THR A 676 -23.00 12.64 -17.55
CA THR A 676 -23.06 12.22 -18.96
C THR A 676 -22.99 13.38 -19.93
N SER A 677 -23.38 14.59 -19.50
CA SER A 677 -23.32 15.81 -20.29
C SER A 677 -23.22 17.02 -19.39
N VAL A 678 -22.48 18.03 -19.81
CA VAL A 678 -22.41 19.36 -19.15
C VAL A 678 -22.91 20.43 -20.11
N PRO A 679 -23.44 21.54 -19.61
CA PRO A 679 -23.87 22.67 -20.44
C PRO A 679 -22.71 23.25 -21.27
N GLU A 680 -23.08 23.91 -22.38
CA GLU A 680 -22.12 24.62 -23.20
C GLU A 680 -21.35 25.67 -22.36
N GLY A 681 -20.04 25.74 -22.55
CA GLY A 681 -19.14 26.58 -21.77
C GLY A 681 -18.47 25.92 -20.58
N TYR A 682 -18.82 24.68 -20.26
CA TYR A 682 -18.15 23.91 -19.20
C TYR A 682 -17.38 22.74 -19.79
N LYS A 683 -16.32 22.36 -19.09
CA LYS A 683 -15.59 21.12 -19.38
C LYS A 683 -16.25 19.94 -18.68
N MET A 684 -16.28 18.81 -19.37
CA MET A 684 -16.59 17.55 -18.70
C MET A 684 -15.50 17.31 -17.64
N PRO A 685 -15.86 17.12 -16.35
CA PRO A 685 -14.86 16.86 -15.34
C PRO A 685 -14.16 15.52 -15.60
N ASP A 686 -12.86 15.48 -15.31
CA ASP A 686 -12.05 14.27 -15.49
C ASP A 686 -12.53 13.12 -14.59
N ASP A 687 -13.16 13.46 -13.46
CA ASP A 687 -13.79 12.55 -12.49
C ASP A 687 -15.31 12.40 -12.71
N ALA A 688 -15.83 12.72 -13.90
CA ALA A 688 -17.24 12.56 -14.24
C ALA A 688 -17.81 11.17 -13.92
N GLN A 689 -16.92 10.25 -13.62
CA GLN A 689 -17.22 8.91 -13.21
C GLN A 689 -17.02 8.76 -11.70
N THR A 690 -18.09 8.41 -11.02
CA THR A 690 -17.99 7.55 -9.86
C THR A 690 -18.15 8.22 -8.51
N ILE A 691 -19.35 8.11 -8.00
CA ILE A 691 -19.50 7.94 -6.56
C ILE A 691 -20.01 6.53 -6.34
N PHE A 692 -19.13 5.69 -5.79
CA PHE A 692 -19.61 4.49 -5.12
C PHE A 692 -20.02 4.88 -3.72
N VAL A 693 -21.19 4.49 -3.33
CA VAL A 693 -21.65 4.75 -2.01
C VAL A 693 -21.93 3.45 -1.30
N PHE A 694 -21.04 3.13 -0.39
CA PHE A 694 -21.39 2.27 0.74
C PHE A 694 -21.97 3.19 1.81
N ALA A 695 -23.28 3.34 1.85
CA ALA A 695 -23.88 4.30 2.74
C ALA A 695 -24.07 3.68 4.13
N THR A 696 -23.54 4.35 5.11
CA THR A 696 -24.00 4.21 6.50
C THR A 696 -25.26 5.04 6.76
N LYS A 697 -25.75 5.78 5.76
CA LYS A 697 -26.93 6.66 5.81
C LYS A 697 -27.68 6.61 4.48
N ASN A 698 -28.99 6.73 4.53
CA ASN A 698 -29.86 6.74 3.34
C ASN A 698 -29.81 8.04 2.54
N THR A 699 -29.02 9.04 2.96
CA THR A 699 -28.87 10.32 2.26
C THR A 699 -27.39 10.60 2.03
N ILE A 700 -27.04 10.96 0.79
CA ILE A 700 -25.69 11.30 0.38
C ILE A 700 -25.72 12.67 -0.27
N GLU A 701 -24.92 13.57 0.28
CA GLU A 701 -24.62 14.85 -0.32
C GLU A 701 -23.36 14.76 -1.18
N LYS A 702 -23.45 15.24 -2.41
CA LYS A 702 -22.30 15.36 -3.30
C LYS A 702 -22.30 16.69 -4.03
N THR A 703 -21.22 17.41 -3.90
CA THR A 703 -20.92 18.63 -4.66
C THR A 703 -19.95 18.32 -5.79
N TYR A 704 -20.29 18.78 -7.00
CA TYR A 704 -19.40 18.85 -8.16
C TYR A 704 -19.09 20.28 -8.48
N GLU A 705 -17.84 20.58 -8.75
CA GLU A 705 -17.39 21.87 -9.24
C GLU A 705 -16.99 21.73 -10.70
N LEU A 706 -17.68 22.46 -11.59
CA LEU A 706 -17.38 22.43 -13.01
C LEU A 706 -16.44 23.57 -13.40
N GLU A 707 -15.40 23.23 -14.14
CA GLU A 707 -14.50 24.20 -14.76
C GLU A 707 -15.09 24.70 -16.09
N ARG A 708 -14.93 25.98 -16.37
CA ARG A 708 -15.28 26.52 -17.68
C ARG A 708 -14.33 25.99 -18.77
N SER A 709 -14.87 25.75 -19.95
CA SER A 709 -14.10 25.18 -21.07
C SER A 709 -13.06 26.12 -21.67
N SER A 710 -13.25 27.42 -21.47
CA SER A 710 -12.28 28.48 -21.71
C SER A 710 -12.58 29.61 -20.72
N ALA A 711 -11.59 30.48 -20.39
CA ALA A 711 -11.90 31.77 -19.86
C ALA A 711 -12.87 32.44 -20.84
N PRO A 712 -13.95 33.11 -20.39
CA PRO A 712 -14.88 33.77 -21.31
C PRO A 712 -14.05 34.65 -22.22
N THR A 713 -14.04 34.36 -23.51
CA THR A 713 -13.42 35.22 -24.50
C THR A 713 -14.36 36.43 -24.55
N VAL A 714 -13.98 37.50 -23.86
CA VAL A 714 -14.76 38.72 -23.87
C VAL A 714 -14.89 39.12 -25.33
N LEU A 715 -16.07 38.93 -25.89
CA LEU A 715 -16.41 39.42 -27.23
C LEU A 715 -16.91 40.85 -27.06
N TRP A 716 -15.94 41.77 -26.98
CA TRP A 716 -16.26 43.15 -26.76
C TRP A 716 -17.34 43.67 -27.71
N GLY A 717 -18.43 44.16 -27.15
CA GLY A 717 -19.58 44.70 -27.86
C GLY A 717 -20.77 43.77 -28.00
N ASP A 718 -20.62 42.48 -27.68
CA ASP A 718 -21.75 41.51 -27.71
C ASP A 718 -22.51 41.53 -26.37
N ALA A 719 -23.35 42.53 -26.22
CA ALA A 719 -24.11 42.77 -25.00
C ALA A 719 -25.30 41.83 -24.82
N ASN A 720 -25.83 41.29 -25.91
CA ASN A 720 -27.01 40.44 -25.92
C ASN A 720 -26.66 38.96 -25.98
N LEU A 721 -25.34 38.60 -26.10
CA LEU A 721 -24.78 37.26 -26.17
C LEU A 721 -25.27 36.46 -27.38
N ASP A 722 -25.42 37.14 -28.53
CA ASP A 722 -25.79 36.47 -29.79
C ASP A 722 -24.57 36.16 -30.70
N THR A 723 -23.36 36.34 -30.19
CA THR A 723 -22.04 36.15 -30.84
C THR A 723 -21.74 37.12 -31.99
N LYS A 724 -22.45 38.22 -32.07
CA LYS A 724 -22.27 39.28 -33.07
C LYS A 724 -22.24 40.63 -32.38
N VAL A 725 -21.52 41.56 -32.98
CA VAL A 725 -21.46 42.97 -32.51
C VAL A 725 -22.23 43.80 -33.52
N THR A 726 -23.45 44.17 -33.18
CA THR A 726 -24.40 44.82 -34.05
C THR A 726 -25.18 45.94 -33.33
N ILE A 727 -26.08 46.66 -34.04
CA ILE A 727 -26.94 47.63 -33.42
C ILE A 727 -27.87 47.03 -32.35
N ALA A 728 -28.12 45.69 -32.39
CA ALA A 728 -28.94 45.01 -31.40
C ALA A 728 -28.34 45.09 -30.00
N ASP A 729 -27.01 45.06 -29.91
CA ASP A 729 -26.27 45.18 -28.65
C ASP A 729 -26.39 46.59 -28.05
N ALA A 730 -26.27 47.60 -28.89
CA ALA A 730 -26.53 48.98 -28.47
C ALA A 730 -27.97 49.17 -27.93
N VAL A 731 -28.94 48.51 -28.55
CA VAL A 731 -30.33 48.51 -28.08
C VAL A 731 -30.45 47.76 -26.75
N ALA A 732 -29.79 46.60 -26.58
CA ALA A 732 -29.79 45.87 -25.33
C ALA A 732 -29.22 46.68 -24.17
N ILE A 733 -28.09 47.37 -24.38
CA ILE A 733 -27.49 48.29 -23.40
C ILE A 733 -28.47 49.40 -23.03
N LEU A 734 -29.07 50.11 -24.02
CA LEU A 734 -30.00 51.21 -23.76
C LEU A 734 -31.28 50.75 -23.05
N GLN A 735 -31.77 49.55 -23.35
CA GLN A 735 -32.89 48.93 -22.65
C GLN A 735 -32.55 48.61 -21.20
N SER A 736 -31.37 48.07 -20.97
CA SER A 736 -30.89 47.78 -19.61
C SER A 736 -30.74 49.05 -18.78
N ILE A 737 -30.17 50.12 -19.36
CA ILE A 737 -30.04 51.42 -18.69
C ILE A 737 -31.42 52.01 -18.38
N ALA A 738 -32.39 51.91 -19.33
CA ALA A 738 -33.72 52.46 -19.17
C ALA A 738 -34.59 51.75 -18.13
N ASN A 739 -34.45 50.45 -18.01
CA ASN A 739 -35.19 49.61 -17.03
C ASN A 739 -34.46 48.33 -16.74
N LYS A 740 -33.56 48.36 -15.71
CA LYS A 740 -32.71 47.23 -15.33
C LYS A 740 -33.50 46.04 -14.80
N ASP A 741 -34.66 46.28 -14.17
CA ASP A 741 -35.49 45.19 -13.62
C ASP A 741 -36.15 44.32 -14.70
N LYS A 742 -36.39 44.92 -15.86
CA LYS A 742 -37.07 44.25 -16.99
C LYS A 742 -36.09 43.73 -18.06
N TYR A 743 -34.99 44.45 -18.25
CA TYR A 743 -34.04 44.21 -19.33
C TYR A 743 -32.60 44.09 -18.81
N ALA A 744 -32.40 43.41 -17.67
CA ALA A 744 -31.07 43.18 -17.15
C ALA A 744 -30.19 42.48 -18.19
N LEU A 745 -29.01 42.98 -18.43
CA LEU A 745 -27.99 42.23 -19.15
C LEU A 745 -27.53 41.10 -18.22
N LYS A 746 -27.28 39.94 -18.80
CA LYS A 746 -26.59 38.86 -18.08
C LYS A 746 -25.19 39.33 -17.72
N THR A 747 -24.56 38.72 -16.69
CA THR A 747 -23.24 39.13 -16.17
C THR A 747 -22.18 39.20 -17.26
N GLU A 748 -22.17 38.21 -18.17
CA GLU A 748 -21.25 38.16 -19.31
C GLU A 748 -21.56 39.21 -20.36
N GLY A 749 -22.83 39.42 -20.70
CA GLY A 749 -23.26 40.46 -21.61
C GLY A 749 -22.96 41.89 -21.06
N ALA A 750 -23.04 42.07 -19.76
CA ALA A 750 -22.67 43.35 -19.13
C ALA A 750 -21.14 43.57 -19.18
N ALA A 751 -20.33 42.50 -19.03
CA ALA A 751 -18.88 42.58 -19.18
C ALA A 751 -18.47 42.90 -20.63
N ASN A 752 -19.13 42.27 -21.61
CA ASN A 752 -18.91 42.52 -23.04
C ASN A 752 -19.38 43.94 -23.47
N ALA A 753 -20.35 44.48 -22.76
CA ALA A 753 -20.98 45.75 -23.08
C ALA A 753 -20.15 46.98 -22.66
N ASP A 754 -19.24 46.87 -21.72
CA ASP A 754 -18.39 47.96 -21.19
C ASP A 754 -17.21 48.22 -22.15
N VAL A 755 -17.52 48.89 -23.29
CA VAL A 755 -16.62 49.04 -24.43
C VAL A 755 -16.03 50.46 -24.56
N TYR A 756 -16.49 51.44 -23.77
CA TYR A 756 -15.95 52.79 -23.68
C TYR A 756 -15.38 52.99 -22.27
N ALA A 757 -14.10 53.34 -22.16
CA ALA A 757 -13.44 53.57 -20.87
C ALA A 757 -13.53 52.36 -19.93
N ASN A 758 -13.41 51.16 -20.47
CA ASN A 758 -13.61 49.86 -19.84
C ASN A 758 -13.25 49.83 -18.34
N GLY A 759 -14.17 49.40 -17.49
CA GLY A 759 -14.09 49.36 -16.04
C GLY A 759 -14.86 50.45 -15.30
N ASP A 760 -15.52 51.35 -16.01
CA ASP A 760 -16.42 52.36 -15.43
C ASP A 760 -17.90 51.91 -15.39
N GLY A 761 -18.18 50.75 -15.96
CA GLY A 761 -19.50 50.11 -16.03
C GLY A 761 -20.30 50.49 -17.27
N VAL A 762 -21.39 49.75 -17.54
CA VAL A 762 -22.19 49.91 -18.75
C VAL A 762 -22.96 51.23 -18.75
N THR A 763 -22.69 52.09 -19.71
CA THR A 763 -23.23 53.44 -19.87
C THR A 763 -23.85 53.67 -21.25
N ALA A 764 -24.51 54.83 -21.46
CA ALA A 764 -25.01 55.23 -22.78
C ALA A 764 -23.88 55.49 -23.81
N LYS A 765 -22.62 55.70 -23.35
CA LYS A 765 -21.48 55.90 -24.22
C LYS A 765 -21.06 54.57 -24.86
N ASP A 766 -21.21 53.45 -24.14
CA ASP A 766 -20.95 52.11 -24.69
C ASP A 766 -21.92 51.82 -25.83
N ALA A 767 -23.18 52.07 -25.63
CA ALA A 767 -24.19 51.98 -26.72
C ALA A 767 -23.85 52.86 -27.91
N TYR A 768 -23.32 54.09 -27.67
CA TYR A 768 -22.90 54.96 -28.75
C TYR A 768 -21.69 54.44 -29.52
N VAL A 769 -20.71 53.86 -28.82
CA VAL A 769 -19.56 53.18 -29.45
C VAL A 769 -20.01 52.03 -30.36
N LEU A 770 -20.96 51.22 -29.92
CA LEU A 770 -21.50 50.13 -30.75
C LEU A 770 -22.30 50.68 -31.97
N GLN A 771 -22.97 51.81 -31.86
CA GLN A 771 -23.60 52.45 -33.02
C GLN A 771 -22.54 52.96 -34.05
N LEU A 772 -21.37 53.35 -33.58
CA LEU A 772 -20.26 53.72 -34.47
C LEU A 772 -19.67 52.49 -35.16
N VAL A 773 -19.64 51.35 -34.46
CA VAL A 773 -19.22 50.07 -35.06
C VAL A 773 -20.20 49.65 -36.16
N ASP A 774 -21.51 49.64 -35.86
CA ASP A 774 -22.55 49.30 -36.83
C ASP A 774 -22.59 50.24 -38.04
N ALA A 775 -22.31 51.50 -37.84
CA ALA A 775 -22.17 52.51 -38.91
C ALA A 775 -20.86 52.43 -39.69
N GLY A 776 -19.98 51.46 -39.38
CA GLY A 776 -18.69 51.29 -40.03
C GLY A 776 -17.66 52.40 -39.80
N LYS A 777 -17.88 53.23 -38.79
CA LYS A 777 -16.97 54.33 -38.37
C LYS A 777 -15.90 53.85 -37.40
N LEU A 778 -16.13 52.70 -36.73
CA LEU A 778 -15.22 52.04 -35.83
C LEU A 778 -15.24 50.51 -36.17
N LYS A 779 -14.17 49.79 -35.95
CA LYS A 779 -14.17 48.35 -36.13
C LYS A 779 -14.41 47.64 -34.80
N ALA A 780 -15.18 46.56 -34.80
CA ALA A 780 -15.39 45.77 -33.58
C ALA A 780 -14.08 45.22 -33.01
N ALA A 781 -13.07 44.99 -33.84
CA ALA A 781 -11.73 44.52 -33.40
C ALA A 781 -10.91 45.59 -32.65
N ASP A 782 -11.35 46.86 -32.66
CA ASP A 782 -10.68 47.95 -31.96
C ASP A 782 -11.30 48.20 -30.57
N LEU A 783 -12.30 47.40 -30.17
CA LEU A 783 -12.95 47.47 -28.85
C LEU A 783 -12.10 46.73 -27.78
N PRO A 784 -12.09 47.19 -26.52
CA PRO A 784 -12.71 48.41 -26.00
C PRO A 784 -11.88 49.67 -26.34
N VAL A 785 -12.53 50.82 -26.38
CA VAL A 785 -11.90 52.12 -26.68
C VAL A 785 -11.66 52.96 -25.44
N ALA A 786 -10.56 53.73 -25.43
CA ALA A 786 -10.19 54.56 -24.31
C ALA A 786 -11.10 55.78 -24.18
N GLU A 787 -11.21 56.33 -22.98
CA GLU A 787 -11.97 57.60 -22.72
C GLU A 787 -11.45 58.74 -23.62
N GLY A 788 -12.38 59.46 -24.27
CA GLY A 788 -12.06 60.60 -25.19
C GLY A 788 -11.60 60.14 -26.59
N SER A 789 -11.59 58.85 -26.91
CA SER A 789 -11.21 58.37 -28.25
C SER A 789 -12.31 58.49 -29.32
N VAL A 790 -13.57 58.70 -28.89
CA VAL A 790 -14.74 58.86 -29.75
C VAL A 790 -15.54 60.11 -29.28
N ASP A 791 -15.33 61.23 -29.89
CA ASP A 791 -16.07 62.46 -29.70
C ASP A 791 -17.13 62.67 -30.84
#